data_617056aaf9f8910481df083835363ca4
#
_entry.id   617056aaf9f8910481df083835363ca4
#
_cell.length_a   1.000
_cell.length_b   1.000
_cell.length_c   1.000
_cell.angle_alpha   90.00
_cell.angle_beta   90.00
_cell.angle_gamma   90.00
#
_symmetry.space_group_name_H-M   'P 1'
#
loop_
_entity.id
_entity.type
_entity.pdbx_description
1 polymer ?
#
loop_
_entity_poly.entity_id
_entity_poly.type
_entity_poly.pdbx_seq_one_letter_code
_entity_poly.pdbx_strand_id
1 'polypeptide(L)'
;MQKFIYCKNNNYVLKILKKWKLINVGKIILGIHMSKKYNDVRINSIERNIKNNPLDYLDYINKNKNEEEVLKVLKYSGFFVTDRNETLFSNDTKCLIKNWVKDNLSDNSYKKFRRFSIEGDKLNRKRNQIKKDILKIKLMNCSCLNLLERFNDQISMNLDKLSEASSEYEKEQYLVSSENIILGLGTLLRDGFKNNKSTCFQNTDDKNSNDILVLIQLLNLVNDIIGNWMFGDVEVNTGLFNKLYIRENHGIITDRIFSFLEYYNLNNAKNLKDFDNENEIIKYSNSFREKLKEFFYSEDLAEEYLDIKLERWVSIYTYFYKRAINEKNVLKIDIEKLKNDLLRNKFSEAEIKAIFNHLVFGQSKNDLFSSFLIEYNNSILLLPSIIKMIEPLKSLMVLFTNNNEISKRGSKYEENIHKLLLRYNLSAFKNIKTSSNGENYELDILLCIDNTLFVIECKTQFQHDNVRGYCRNIQELDFYIDKFKRNLKYFTEDENGKKSINSKLKDINCNIDNLKVVPVLLTNISYFFVEREGIYILNDTKLYNFITVNQPMIHYIDNKNKKYFQIGMLSPELFRNKRANTFIDFLRENNNYEISPYCAIEKTFLNELIFKRYKLYITRQYFNKDKYDRTIKEYCKQRLNS
;
A
#
# COMPACT_ATOMS: atom_id res chain seq x y z
N MET A 1 5.58 23.15 -18.89
CA MET A 1 6.28 24.27 -18.27
C MET A 1 6.02 25.62 -18.94
N GLN A 2 6.14 25.77 -20.27
CA GLN A 2 5.89 27.06 -20.93
C GLN A 2 4.42 27.57 -20.89
N LYS A 3 3.42 26.70 -20.88
CA LYS A 3 2.00 27.10 -20.77
C LYS A 3 1.56 27.54 -19.36
N PHE A 4 2.32 27.18 -18.32
CA PHE A 4 2.03 27.61 -16.93
C PHE A 4 2.43 29.07 -16.63
N ILE A 5 3.16 29.71 -17.51
CA ILE A 5 3.68 31.08 -17.33
C ILE A 5 2.61 32.15 -17.67
N TYR A 6 1.47 31.77 -18.23
CA TYR A 6 0.43 32.73 -18.66
C TYR A 6 -0.57 33.16 -17.58
N CYS A 7 -0.43 32.70 -16.33
CA CYS A 7 -1.20 33.30 -15.21
C CYS A 7 -0.54 34.61 -14.73
N LYS A 8 -0.92 35.69 -15.37
CA LYS A 8 -0.24 37.01 -15.28
C LYS A 8 -0.34 37.76 -13.95
N ASN A 9 -1.03 37.25 -12.93
CA ASN A 9 -1.30 38.06 -11.73
C ASN A 9 -1.21 37.35 -10.36
N ASN A 10 -0.33 36.34 -10.19
CA ASN A 10 -0.23 35.72 -8.87
C ASN A 10 1.22 35.68 -8.35
N ASN A 11 1.64 36.80 -7.72
CA ASN A 11 2.93 36.93 -7.02
C ASN A 11 3.16 35.82 -5.97
N TYR A 12 2.12 35.17 -5.49
CA TYR A 12 2.20 34.10 -4.49
C TYR A 12 2.60 32.76 -5.12
N VAL A 13 1.98 32.39 -6.22
CA VAL A 13 2.33 31.16 -6.98
C VAL A 13 3.72 31.32 -7.59
N LEU A 14 4.06 32.53 -8.08
CA LEU A 14 5.42 32.85 -8.56
C LEU A 14 6.48 32.86 -7.45
N LYS A 15 6.13 33.27 -6.21
CA LYS A 15 7.01 33.16 -5.04
C LYS A 15 7.21 31.70 -4.62
N ILE A 16 6.17 30.89 -4.66
CA ILE A 16 6.25 29.45 -4.40
C ILE A 16 7.07 28.78 -5.51
N LEU A 17 6.80 29.06 -6.78
CA LEU A 17 7.55 28.51 -7.91
C LEU A 17 9.01 29.00 -7.96
N LYS A 18 9.31 30.27 -7.55
CA LYS A 18 10.70 30.76 -7.43
C LYS A 18 11.43 30.15 -6.24
N LYS A 19 10.77 29.97 -5.10
CA LYS A 19 11.32 29.22 -3.96
C LYS A 19 11.52 27.75 -4.30
N TRP A 20 10.67 27.22 -5.14
CA TRP A 20 10.75 25.87 -5.70
C TRP A 20 11.91 25.72 -6.69
N LYS A 21 12.13 26.65 -7.59
CA LYS A 21 13.21 26.59 -8.59
C LYS A 21 14.59 26.47 -7.96
N LEU A 22 14.83 27.13 -6.82
CA LEU A 22 16.15 27.14 -6.17
C LEU A 22 16.39 25.94 -5.23
N ILE A 23 15.33 25.33 -4.68
CA ILE A 23 15.47 24.29 -3.66
C ILE A 23 15.10 22.89 -4.20
N ASN A 24 14.26 22.79 -5.20
CA ASN A 24 13.60 21.52 -5.57
C ASN A 24 13.85 20.96 -6.97
N VAL A 25 14.35 21.74 -7.94
CA VAL A 25 14.82 21.09 -9.18
C VAL A 25 16.01 20.19 -8.87
N GLY A 26 16.89 20.59 -7.97
CA GLY A 26 17.94 19.72 -7.43
C GLY A 26 17.39 18.53 -6.61
N LYS A 27 16.25 18.70 -5.91
CA LYS A 27 15.67 17.65 -5.04
C LYS A 27 14.65 16.78 -5.76
N ILE A 28 13.97 17.26 -6.78
CA ILE A 28 13.16 16.42 -7.70
C ILE A 28 14.09 15.58 -8.55
N ILE A 29 15.19 16.13 -9.03
CA ILE A 29 16.26 15.37 -9.68
C ILE A 29 16.92 14.41 -8.69
N LEU A 30 17.11 14.79 -7.42
CA LEU A 30 17.55 13.89 -6.35
C LEU A 30 16.46 12.88 -5.95
N GLY A 31 15.19 13.21 -5.97
CA GLY A 31 14.07 12.29 -5.76
C GLY A 31 13.97 11.29 -6.91
N ILE A 32 14.07 11.75 -8.15
CA ILE A 32 14.14 10.90 -9.35
C ILE A 32 15.46 10.10 -9.39
N HIS A 33 16.58 10.69 -8.97
CA HIS A 33 17.85 9.95 -8.78
C HIS A 33 17.82 9.01 -7.58
N MET A 34 17.14 9.36 -6.49
CA MET A 34 16.97 8.43 -5.36
C MET A 34 16.06 7.26 -5.75
N SER A 35 15.00 7.47 -6.52
CA SER A 35 14.21 6.37 -7.06
C SER A 35 15.06 5.46 -7.98
N LYS A 36 15.92 6.00 -8.83
CA LYS A 36 16.87 5.20 -9.61
C LYS A 36 17.87 4.40 -8.76
N LYS A 37 18.24 4.89 -7.56
CA LYS A 37 19.14 4.18 -6.64
C LYS A 37 18.48 3.01 -5.90
N TYR A 38 17.15 2.96 -5.81
CA TYR A 38 16.43 1.85 -5.13
C TYR A 38 16.29 0.58 -5.99
N ASN A 39 16.72 0.60 -7.26
CA ASN A 39 16.35 -0.39 -8.27
C ASN A 39 17.10 -1.71 -8.24
N ASP A 40 18.19 -1.81 -7.50
CA ASP A 40 19.13 -2.89 -7.76
C ASP A 40 19.06 -4.08 -6.79
N VAL A 41 18.25 -4.02 -5.73
CA VAL A 41 18.21 -5.08 -4.73
C VAL A 41 16.77 -5.39 -4.29
N ARG A 42 16.21 -6.50 -4.74
CA ARG A 42 14.86 -6.92 -4.37
C ARG A 42 14.80 -7.37 -2.91
N ILE A 43 13.85 -6.85 -2.14
CA ILE A 43 13.68 -7.19 -0.73
C ILE A 43 13.55 -8.70 -0.52
N ASN A 44 12.77 -9.40 -1.34
CA ASN A 44 12.58 -10.84 -1.24
C ASN A 44 13.88 -11.63 -1.55
N SER A 45 14.69 -11.14 -2.48
CA SER A 45 16.00 -11.74 -2.82
C SER A 45 17.02 -11.48 -1.72
N ILE A 46 17.01 -10.28 -1.13
CA ILE A 46 17.84 -9.93 0.01
C ILE A 46 17.58 -10.89 1.18
N GLU A 47 16.32 -11.04 1.57
CA GLU A 47 15.95 -11.87 2.72
C GLU A 47 16.39 -13.32 2.53
N ARG A 48 16.26 -13.87 1.31
CA ARG A 48 16.67 -15.25 0.99
C ARG A 48 18.18 -15.40 0.91
N ASN A 49 18.85 -14.52 0.18
CA ASN A 49 20.28 -14.68 -0.12
C ASN A 49 21.15 -14.37 1.10
N ILE A 50 20.81 -13.31 1.84
CA ILE A 50 21.57 -12.92 3.03
C ILE A 50 21.39 -13.93 4.20
N LYS A 51 20.27 -14.64 4.24
CA LYS A 51 20.03 -15.71 5.20
C LYS A 51 20.88 -16.95 4.91
N ASN A 52 21.02 -17.30 3.64
CA ASN A 52 21.70 -18.53 3.24
C ASN A 52 23.23 -18.36 3.18
N ASN A 53 23.71 -17.34 2.47
CA ASN A 53 25.14 -17.06 2.27
C ASN A 53 25.43 -15.56 2.38
N PRO A 54 25.50 -14.99 3.58
CA PRO A 54 25.57 -13.54 3.76
C PRO A 54 26.83 -12.92 3.15
N LEU A 55 28.01 -13.52 3.32
CA LEU A 55 29.27 -12.94 2.86
C LEU A 55 29.39 -12.99 1.34
N ASP A 56 29.10 -14.13 0.73
CA ASP A 56 29.11 -14.27 -0.75
C ASP A 56 28.13 -13.31 -1.42
N TYR A 57 26.99 -13.10 -0.77
CA TYR A 57 25.99 -12.15 -1.29
C TYR A 57 26.48 -10.70 -1.18
N LEU A 58 27.10 -10.32 -0.06
CA LEU A 58 27.67 -8.97 0.10
C LEU A 58 28.83 -8.73 -0.86
N ASP A 59 29.72 -9.75 -1.07
CA ASP A 59 30.78 -9.69 -2.08
C ASP A 59 30.23 -9.49 -3.48
N TYR A 60 29.17 -10.23 -3.84
CA TYR A 60 28.48 -10.06 -5.13
C TYR A 60 27.94 -8.65 -5.30
N ILE A 61 27.24 -8.10 -4.30
CA ILE A 61 26.70 -6.74 -4.35
C ILE A 61 27.82 -5.70 -4.45
N ASN A 62 28.86 -5.83 -3.65
CA ASN A 62 30.00 -4.90 -3.66
C ASN A 62 30.72 -4.85 -5.02
N LYS A 63 30.93 -6.02 -5.63
CA LYS A 63 31.61 -6.14 -6.95
C LYS A 63 30.74 -5.64 -8.11
N ASN A 64 29.45 -5.92 -8.09
CA ASN A 64 28.56 -5.69 -9.24
C ASN A 64 27.79 -4.38 -9.16
N LYS A 65 27.72 -3.77 -7.98
CA LYS A 65 26.98 -2.53 -7.72
C LYS A 65 27.89 -1.47 -7.07
N ASN A 66 27.81 -1.29 -5.77
CA ASN A 66 28.66 -0.39 -4.98
C ASN A 66 28.46 -0.58 -3.47
N GLU A 67 29.27 0.08 -2.67
CA GLU A 67 29.21 0.05 -1.21
C GLU A 67 27.89 0.61 -0.64
N GLU A 68 27.26 1.55 -1.31
CA GLU A 68 25.98 2.14 -0.88
C GLU A 68 24.84 1.11 -0.97
N GLU A 69 24.85 0.27 -2.00
CA GLU A 69 23.89 -0.84 -2.13
C GLU A 69 24.16 -1.93 -1.08
N VAL A 70 25.42 -2.18 -0.70
CA VAL A 70 25.73 -3.08 0.42
C VAL A 70 25.08 -2.57 1.72
N LEU A 71 25.25 -1.29 2.03
CA LEU A 71 24.65 -0.68 3.23
C LEU A 71 23.13 -0.74 3.21
N LYS A 72 22.53 -0.54 2.05
CA LYS A 72 21.10 -0.64 1.82
C LYS A 72 20.58 -2.07 2.01
N VAL A 73 21.29 -3.07 1.48
CA VAL A 73 21.01 -4.50 1.71
C VAL A 73 21.00 -4.83 3.19
N LEU A 74 22.02 -4.40 3.92
CA LEU A 74 22.10 -4.61 5.37
C LEU A 74 20.95 -3.93 6.12
N LYS A 75 20.56 -2.73 5.69
CA LYS A 75 19.42 -2.01 6.28
C LYS A 75 18.11 -2.74 6.03
N TYR A 76 17.84 -3.14 4.79
CA TYR A 76 16.62 -3.81 4.35
C TYR A 76 16.47 -5.23 4.91
N SER A 77 17.59 -5.93 5.13
CA SER A 77 17.57 -7.27 5.71
C SER A 77 17.23 -7.30 7.21
N GLY A 78 17.17 -6.14 7.86
CA GLY A 78 16.99 -6.08 9.31
C GLY A 78 18.24 -6.39 10.12
N PHE A 79 19.45 -6.27 9.53
CA PHE A 79 20.71 -6.49 10.22
C PHE A 79 20.89 -5.58 11.45
N PHE A 80 20.55 -4.31 11.34
CA PHE A 80 20.68 -3.33 12.43
C PHE A 80 19.49 -3.40 13.38
N VAL A 81 18.28 -3.43 12.85
CA VAL A 81 17.02 -3.55 13.56
C VAL A 81 15.98 -4.10 12.59
N THR A 82 15.05 -4.92 13.05
CA THR A 82 13.98 -5.48 12.23
C THR A 82 12.62 -4.89 12.61
N ASP A 83 11.76 -4.65 11.64
CA ASP A 83 10.33 -4.32 11.83
C ASP A 83 9.52 -5.53 12.33
N ARG A 84 10.08 -6.73 12.19
CA ARG A 84 9.52 -8.00 12.66
C ARG A 84 10.08 -8.40 14.03
N ASN A 85 9.39 -9.30 14.71
CA ASN A 85 9.86 -9.83 15.99
C ASN A 85 11.03 -10.84 15.86
N GLU A 86 11.34 -11.29 14.64
CA GLU A 86 12.35 -12.30 14.36
C GLU A 86 13.60 -11.69 13.71
N THR A 87 14.77 -12.00 14.24
CA THR A 87 16.04 -11.63 13.61
C THR A 87 16.45 -12.70 12.61
N LEU A 88 16.82 -12.30 11.40
CA LEU A 88 17.35 -13.21 10.37
C LEU A 88 18.77 -13.67 10.67
N PHE A 89 19.45 -13.07 11.63
CA PHE A 89 20.88 -13.25 11.88
C PHE A 89 21.16 -13.77 13.29
N SER A 90 21.99 -14.83 13.36
CA SER A 90 22.65 -15.22 14.62
C SER A 90 23.67 -14.17 15.04
N ASN A 91 24.12 -14.22 16.29
CA ASN A 91 25.19 -13.33 16.77
C ASN A 91 26.50 -13.57 16.02
N ASP A 92 26.82 -14.82 15.70
CA ASP A 92 28.04 -15.18 14.96
C ASP A 92 27.99 -14.61 13.54
N THR A 93 26.84 -14.75 12.84
CA THR A 93 26.65 -14.17 11.52
C THR A 93 26.80 -12.64 11.57
N LYS A 94 26.28 -11.98 12.60
CA LYS A 94 26.44 -10.53 12.78
C LYS A 94 27.89 -10.13 12.98
N CYS A 95 28.70 -10.93 13.72
CA CYS A 95 30.12 -10.69 13.89
C CYS A 95 30.88 -10.85 12.56
N LEU A 96 30.60 -11.91 11.80
CA LEU A 96 31.19 -12.13 10.48
C LEU A 96 30.90 -10.96 9.51
N ILE A 97 29.69 -10.52 9.45
CA ILE A 97 29.29 -9.38 8.60
C ILE A 97 29.99 -8.08 9.05
N LYS A 98 30.11 -7.82 10.36
CA LYS A 98 30.81 -6.64 10.87
C LYS A 98 32.30 -6.63 10.48
N ASN A 99 32.97 -7.77 10.58
CA ASN A 99 34.35 -7.90 10.17
C ASN A 99 34.48 -7.69 8.66
N TRP A 100 33.62 -8.34 7.88
CA TRP A 100 33.61 -8.17 6.43
C TRP A 100 33.45 -6.70 6.03
N VAL A 101 32.48 -5.98 6.62
CA VAL A 101 32.22 -4.55 6.35
C VAL A 101 33.46 -3.71 6.68
N LYS A 102 34.14 -4.00 7.79
CA LYS A 102 35.36 -3.28 8.17
C LYS A 102 36.49 -3.48 7.18
N ASP A 103 36.60 -4.69 6.62
CA ASP A 103 37.72 -5.08 5.77
C ASP A 103 37.52 -4.74 4.30
N ASN A 104 36.25 -4.58 3.85
CA ASN A 104 35.90 -4.46 2.44
C ASN A 104 35.27 -3.13 2.04
N LEU A 105 34.80 -2.28 2.97
CA LEU A 105 34.21 -1.00 2.65
C LEU A 105 35.18 0.16 2.97
N SER A 106 35.01 1.27 2.21
CA SER A 106 35.72 2.52 2.45
C SER A 106 35.44 3.11 3.84
N ASP A 107 36.33 3.94 4.35
CA ASP A 107 36.16 4.64 5.64
C ASP A 107 34.85 5.41 5.72
N ASN A 108 34.42 6.02 4.61
CA ASN A 108 33.16 6.78 4.57
C ASN A 108 31.94 5.86 4.71
N SER A 109 31.93 4.73 4.00
CA SER A 109 30.87 3.73 4.08
C SER A 109 30.87 3.03 5.43
N TYR A 110 32.04 2.77 6.00
CA TYR A 110 32.15 2.24 7.36
C TYR A 110 31.63 3.21 8.42
N LYS A 111 31.84 4.52 8.28
CA LYS A 111 31.24 5.53 9.16
C LYS A 111 29.70 5.53 9.05
N LYS A 112 29.13 5.41 7.83
CA LYS A 112 27.69 5.25 7.62
C LYS A 112 27.18 3.97 8.29
N PHE A 113 27.86 2.85 8.12
CA PHE A 113 27.51 1.58 8.77
C PHE A 113 27.47 1.71 10.30
N ARG A 114 28.47 2.36 10.90
CA ARG A 114 28.49 2.62 12.37
C ARG A 114 27.32 3.51 12.80
N ARG A 115 27.00 4.54 12.01
CA ARG A 115 25.83 5.38 12.25
C ARG A 115 24.54 4.57 12.26
N PHE A 116 24.31 3.75 11.24
CA PHE A 116 23.14 2.87 11.17
C PHE A 116 23.08 1.86 12.33
N SER A 117 24.21 1.34 12.75
CA SER A 117 24.28 0.45 13.93
C SER A 117 23.82 1.18 15.20
N ILE A 118 24.28 2.41 15.41
CA ILE A 118 23.90 3.23 16.57
C ILE A 118 22.41 3.59 16.53
N GLU A 119 21.89 4.00 15.37
CA GLU A 119 20.50 4.35 15.18
C GLU A 119 19.57 3.13 15.38
N GLY A 120 19.90 1.99 14.78
CA GLY A 120 19.16 0.75 14.93
C GLY A 120 19.16 0.23 16.38
N ASP A 121 20.29 0.31 17.08
CA ASP A 121 20.39 -0.06 18.51
C ASP A 121 19.48 0.83 19.38
N LYS A 122 19.42 2.13 19.10
CA LYS A 122 18.55 3.06 19.84
C LYS A 122 17.08 2.72 19.64
N LEU A 123 16.66 2.49 18.41
CA LEU A 123 15.29 2.10 18.08
C LEU A 123 14.94 0.76 18.74
N ASN A 124 15.83 -0.22 18.66
CA ASN A 124 15.63 -1.53 19.24
C ASN A 124 15.55 -1.49 20.79
N ARG A 125 16.43 -0.70 21.44
CA ARG A 125 16.37 -0.50 22.91
C ARG A 125 15.03 0.12 23.31
N LYS A 126 14.54 1.12 22.59
CA LYS A 126 13.25 1.78 22.86
C LYS A 126 12.10 0.78 22.73
N ARG A 127 12.05 0.02 21.64
CA ARG A 127 11.06 -1.04 21.43
C ARG A 127 11.08 -2.09 22.55
N ASN A 128 12.29 -2.58 22.91
CA ASN A 128 12.43 -3.60 23.94
C ASN A 128 12.06 -3.08 25.33
N GLN A 129 12.31 -1.79 25.62
CA GLN A 129 11.84 -1.16 26.85
C GLN A 129 10.31 -1.17 26.95
N ILE A 130 9.61 -0.79 25.87
CA ILE A 130 8.13 -0.80 25.81
C ILE A 130 7.60 -2.23 25.99
N LYS A 131 8.19 -3.21 25.27
CA LYS A 131 7.82 -4.63 25.40
C LYS A 131 8.00 -5.13 26.85
N LYS A 132 9.10 -4.79 27.50
CA LYS A 132 9.32 -5.15 28.92
C LYS A 132 8.28 -4.53 29.84
N ASP A 133 7.88 -3.29 29.60
CA ASP A 133 6.86 -2.63 30.42
C ASP A 133 5.48 -3.23 30.18
N ILE A 134 5.13 -3.59 28.94
CA ILE A 134 3.91 -4.36 28.63
C ILE A 134 3.92 -5.70 29.37
N LEU A 135 5.03 -6.43 29.33
CA LEU A 135 5.16 -7.73 30.02
C LEU A 135 5.05 -7.59 31.54
N LYS A 136 5.60 -6.54 32.14
CA LYS A 136 5.44 -6.29 33.59
C LYS A 136 3.99 -6.10 33.97
N ILE A 137 3.22 -5.31 33.20
CA ILE A 137 1.80 -5.10 33.45
C ILE A 137 1.01 -6.39 33.22
N LYS A 138 1.34 -7.16 32.17
CA LYS A 138 0.73 -8.46 31.88
C LYS A 138 0.93 -9.48 33.01
N LEU A 139 2.09 -9.44 33.67
CA LEU A 139 2.38 -10.30 34.82
C LEU A 139 1.65 -9.85 36.10
N MET A 140 1.15 -8.62 36.13
CA MET A 140 0.45 -8.02 37.27
C MET A 140 -1.07 -8.18 37.21
N ASN A 141 -1.61 -9.26 36.63
CA ASN A 141 -3.00 -9.70 36.74
C ASN A 141 -4.05 -9.01 35.88
N CYS A 142 -4.13 -9.25 34.57
CA CYS A 142 -5.30 -8.93 33.74
C CYS A 142 -5.97 -10.21 33.22
N SER A 143 -7.28 -10.35 33.33
CA SER A 143 -7.98 -11.43 32.64
C SER A 143 -7.95 -11.17 31.14
N CYS A 144 -7.76 -12.21 30.31
CA CYS A 144 -7.74 -12.07 28.86
C CYS A 144 -9.08 -11.49 28.35
N LEU A 145 -10.18 -11.90 28.94
CA LEU A 145 -11.51 -11.44 28.53
C LEU A 145 -11.70 -9.94 28.86
N ASN A 146 -11.37 -9.51 30.08
CA ASN A 146 -11.48 -8.09 30.48
C ASN A 146 -10.59 -7.20 29.57
N LEU A 147 -9.39 -7.69 29.20
CA LEU A 147 -8.52 -6.97 28.27
C LEU A 147 -9.18 -6.83 26.89
N LEU A 148 -9.75 -7.91 26.35
CA LEU A 148 -10.46 -7.89 25.08
C LEU A 148 -11.69 -6.98 25.10
N GLU A 149 -12.46 -6.98 26.19
CA GLU A 149 -13.58 -6.07 26.40
C GLU A 149 -13.12 -4.60 26.37
N ARG A 150 -12.04 -4.27 27.07
CA ARG A 150 -11.48 -2.91 27.07
C ARG A 150 -10.97 -2.47 25.69
N PHE A 151 -10.32 -3.37 24.95
CA PHE A 151 -9.92 -3.08 23.58
C PHE A 151 -11.13 -2.84 22.66
N ASN A 152 -12.15 -3.69 22.80
CA ASN A 152 -13.40 -3.53 22.06
C ASN A 152 -14.08 -2.19 22.37
N ASP A 153 -14.18 -1.82 23.66
CA ASP A 153 -14.77 -0.55 24.10
C ASP A 153 -13.99 0.66 23.56
N GLN A 154 -12.65 0.62 23.63
CA GLN A 154 -11.83 1.73 23.15
C GLN A 154 -11.95 1.91 21.62
N ILE A 155 -12.01 0.81 20.87
CA ILE A 155 -12.24 0.87 19.43
C ILE A 155 -13.66 1.40 19.16
N SER A 156 -14.67 0.93 19.91
CA SER A 156 -16.05 1.43 19.78
C SER A 156 -16.13 2.94 20.05
N MET A 157 -15.50 3.42 21.12
CA MET A 157 -15.43 4.86 21.41
C MET A 157 -14.76 5.66 20.28
N ASN A 158 -13.72 5.12 19.65
CA ASN A 158 -13.08 5.76 18.52
C ASN A 158 -14.00 5.80 17.28
N LEU A 159 -14.79 4.73 17.06
CA LEU A 159 -15.79 4.69 15.97
C LEU A 159 -16.92 5.70 16.20
N ASP A 160 -17.41 5.84 17.45
CA ASP A 160 -18.40 6.86 17.79
C ASP A 160 -17.85 8.27 17.53
N LYS A 161 -16.63 8.56 17.99
CA LYS A 161 -15.94 9.82 17.72
C LYS A 161 -15.67 10.05 16.24
N LEU A 162 -15.39 8.98 15.48
CA LEU A 162 -15.23 9.06 14.02
C LEU A 162 -16.49 9.57 13.33
N SER A 163 -17.67 9.14 13.79
CA SER A 163 -18.97 9.59 13.26
C SER A 163 -19.27 11.05 13.58
N GLU A 164 -18.76 11.56 14.70
CA GLU A 164 -18.95 12.92 15.20
C GLU A 164 -17.86 13.89 14.71
N ALA A 165 -16.75 13.37 14.16
CA ALA A 165 -15.59 14.17 13.80
C ALA A 165 -15.90 15.22 12.74
N SER A 166 -15.53 16.46 13.01
CA SER A 166 -15.81 17.63 12.17
C SER A 166 -14.82 17.80 11.03
N SER A 167 -13.64 17.21 11.12
CA SER A 167 -12.57 17.28 10.13
C SER A 167 -12.07 15.90 9.70
N GLU A 168 -11.61 15.79 8.46
CA GLU A 168 -10.99 14.54 7.96
C GLU A 168 -9.72 14.18 8.72
N TYR A 169 -9.00 15.17 9.25
CA TYR A 169 -7.84 14.93 10.11
C TYR A 169 -8.23 14.19 11.41
N GLU A 170 -9.30 14.62 12.07
CA GLU A 170 -9.80 13.94 13.26
C GLU A 170 -10.26 12.52 12.94
N LYS A 171 -10.97 12.33 11.84
CA LYS A 171 -11.39 11.00 11.36
C LYS A 171 -10.19 10.07 11.16
N GLU A 172 -9.15 10.56 10.48
CA GLU A 172 -7.92 9.80 10.27
C GLU A 172 -7.24 9.44 11.59
N GLN A 173 -7.20 10.35 12.57
CA GLN A 173 -6.61 10.07 13.88
C GLN A 173 -7.36 8.95 14.63
N TYR A 174 -8.69 8.94 14.60
CA TYR A 174 -9.48 7.88 15.24
C TYR A 174 -9.34 6.53 14.54
N LEU A 175 -9.29 6.52 13.20
CA LEU A 175 -9.02 5.30 12.42
C LEU A 175 -7.65 4.72 12.73
N VAL A 176 -6.59 5.53 12.63
CA VAL A 176 -5.21 5.12 12.93
C VAL A 176 -5.05 4.64 14.36
N SER A 177 -5.71 5.32 15.33
CA SER A 177 -5.72 4.88 16.72
C SER A 177 -6.33 3.49 16.86
N SER A 178 -7.47 3.25 16.22
CA SER A 178 -8.17 1.96 16.27
C SER A 178 -7.36 0.85 15.58
N GLU A 179 -6.79 1.11 14.41
CA GLU A 179 -5.90 0.17 13.71
C GLU A 179 -4.70 -0.21 14.58
N ASN A 180 -4.06 0.75 15.23
CA ASN A 180 -2.95 0.52 16.14
C ASN A 180 -3.35 -0.35 17.33
N ILE A 181 -4.55 -0.17 17.86
CA ILE A 181 -5.08 -1.00 18.93
C ILE A 181 -5.27 -2.44 18.46
N ILE A 182 -5.85 -2.66 17.27
CA ILE A 182 -6.09 -3.99 16.69
C ILE A 182 -4.76 -4.71 16.41
N LEU A 183 -3.79 -4.04 15.79
CA LEU A 183 -2.47 -4.59 15.52
C LEU A 183 -1.72 -4.95 16.81
N GLY A 184 -1.83 -4.09 17.82
CA GLY A 184 -1.23 -4.34 19.13
C GLY A 184 -1.88 -5.50 19.86
N LEU A 185 -3.19 -5.61 19.81
CA LEU A 185 -3.92 -6.75 20.37
C LEU A 185 -3.49 -8.06 19.70
N GLY A 186 -3.38 -8.09 18.36
CA GLY A 186 -2.86 -9.24 17.63
C GLY A 186 -1.45 -9.63 18.07
N THR A 187 -0.58 -8.64 18.34
CA THR A 187 0.77 -8.90 18.86
C THR A 187 0.74 -9.51 20.27
N LEU A 188 -0.08 -8.99 21.16
CA LEU A 188 -0.24 -9.53 22.52
C LEU A 188 -0.78 -10.96 22.53
N LEU A 189 -1.81 -11.23 21.73
CA LEU A 189 -2.39 -12.57 21.61
C LEU A 189 -1.36 -13.56 21.07
N ARG A 190 -0.59 -13.17 20.05
CA ARG A 190 0.47 -14.02 19.45
C ARG A 190 1.57 -14.34 20.46
N ASP A 191 2.02 -13.37 21.23
CA ASP A 191 3.00 -13.58 22.29
C ASP A 191 2.43 -14.43 23.43
N GLY A 192 1.15 -14.34 23.70
CA GLY A 192 0.43 -15.19 24.66
C GLY A 192 0.35 -16.65 24.22
N PHE A 193 0.04 -16.89 22.95
CA PHE A 193 0.00 -18.24 22.37
C PHE A 193 1.37 -18.92 22.30
N LYS A 194 2.43 -18.18 21.97
CA LYS A 194 3.80 -18.74 21.90
C LYS A 194 4.32 -19.25 23.24
N ASN A 195 3.88 -18.69 24.34
CA ASN A 195 4.43 -19.01 25.65
C ASN A 195 3.69 -20.15 26.39
N ASN A 196 2.72 -20.82 25.75
CA ASN A 196 1.94 -21.96 26.31
C ASN A 196 1.47 -21.76 27.78
N LYS A 197 1.49 -20.52 28.24
CA LYS A 197 0.97 -20.17 29.56
C LYS A 197 -0.50 -19.82 29.39
N SER A 198 -1.34 -20.82 29.42
CA SER A 198 -2.77 -20.71 29.77
C SER A 198 -2.92 -20.19 31.21
N THR A 199 -2.07 -19.28 31.63
CA THR A 199 -2.20 -18.67 32.95
C THR A 199 -3.41 -17.76 32.93
N CYS A 200 -4.43 -18.24 33.58
CA CYS A 200 -5.57 -17.49 34.02
C CYS A 200 -5.17 -16.09 34.44
N PHE A 201 -5.54 -15.12 33.64
CA PHE A 201 -5.48 -13.73 34.04
C PHE A 201 -6.58 -13.54 35.09
N GLN A 202 -6.24 -13.20 36.32
CA GLN A 202 -7.17 -12.91 37.38
C GLN A 202 -7.62 -11.43 37.32
N ASN A 203 -8.78 -11.12 37.91
CA ASN A 203 -9.42 -9.79 37.88
C ASN A 203 -8.47 -8.65 38.24
N THR A 204 -8.48 -7.56 37.47
CA THR A 204 -7.63 -6.38 37.72
C THR A 204 -8.28 -5.05 37.45
N ASP A 205 -7.61 -4.02 38.02
CA ASP A 205 -8.00 -2.62 38.01
C ASP A 205 -7.99 -2.00 36.61
N ASP A 206 -8.92 -1.09 36.34
CA ASP A 206 -9.10 -0.29 35.11
C ASP A 206 -7.84 0.46 34.66
N LYS A 207 -7.01 0.87 35.61
CA LYS A 207 -5.79 1.64 35.35
C LYS A 207 -4.74 0.86 34.56
N ASN A 208 -4.55 -0.41 34.84
CA ASN A 208 -3.56 -1.25 34.17
C ASN A 208 -3.93 -1.55 32.70
N SER A 209 -5.23 -1.65 32.40
CA SER A 209 -5.71 -1.86 31.04
C SER A 209 -5.47 -0.64 30.14
N ASN A 210 -5.66 0.57 30.66
CA ASN A 210 -5.37 1.81 29.93
C ASN A 210 -3.86 2.00 29.68
N ASP A 211 -3.01 1.65 30.66
CA ASP A 211 -1.57 1.69 30.49
C ASP A 211 -1.09 0.71 29.39
N ILE A 212 -1.68 -0.48 29.31
CA ILE A 212 -1.40 -1.44 28.23
C ILE A 212 -1.79 -0.87 26.87
N LEU A 213 -2.98 -0.25 26.74
CA LEU A 213 -3.43 0.37 25.49
C LEU A 213 -2.44 1.44 24.99
N VAL A 214 -2.02 2.33 25.90
CA VAL A 214 -1.03 3.38 25.55
C VAL A 214 0.31 2.77 25.13
N LEU A 215 0.78 1.74 25.85
CA LEU A 215 2.06 1.08 25.52
C LEU A 215 1.98 0.32 24.20
N ILE A 216 0.84 -0.25 23.85
CA ILE A 216 0.62 -0.94 22.57
C ILE A 216 0.65 0.06 21.41
N GLN A 217 -0.05 1.18 21.52
CA GLN A 217 -0.03 2.24 20.52
C GLN A 217 1.41 2.76 20.32
N LEU A 218 2.14 2.95 21.41
CA LEU A 218 3.54 3.36 21.37
C LEU A 218 4.43 2.28 20.74
N LEU A 219 4.20 1.00 21.02
CA LEU A 219 4.93 -0.11 20.40
C LEU A 219 4.74 -0.13 18.87
N ASN A 220 3.50 0.03 18.41
CA ASN A 220 3.19 0.07 17.00
C ASN A 220 3.80 1.30 16.32
N LEU A 221 3.72 2.46 16.96
CA LEU A 221 4.38 3.67 16.47
C LEU A 221 5.90 3.47 16.30
N VAL A 222 6.56 2.82 17.27
CA VAL A 222 8.00 2.54 17.18
C VAL A 222 8.30 1.50 16.08
N ASN A 223 7.45 0.49 15.90
CA ASN A 223 7.61 -0.49 14.81
C ASN A 223 7.43 0.18 13.45
N ASP A 224 6.48 1.08 13.29
CA ASP A 224 6.27 1.86 12.08
C ASP A 224 7.47 2.78 11.77
N ILE A 225 8.01 3.44 12.79
CA ILE A 225 9.24 4.23 12.66
C ILE A 225 10.41 3.35 12.22
N ILE A 226 10.54 2.15 12.79
CA ILE A 226 11.57 1.19 12.38
C ILE A 226 11.39 0.81 10.90
N GLY A 227 10.17 0.51 10.47
CA GLY A 227 9.86 0.25 9.06
C GLY A 227 10.22 1.41 8.15
N ASN A 228 9.81 2.64 8.53
CA ASN A 228 10.16 3.84 7.78
C ASN A 228 11.68 4.11 7.77
N TRP A 229 12.38 3.83 8.87
CA TRP A 229 13.84 3.93 8.93
C TRP A 229 14.53 2.88 8.07
N MET A 230 14.04 1.64 8.05
CA MET A 230 14.62 0.57 7.23
C MET A 230 14.52 0.85 5.73
N PHE A 231 13.36 1.30 5.27
CA PHE A 231 13.01 1.38 3.85
C PHE A 231 12.91 2.82 3.31
N GLY A 232 12.81 3.80 4.18
CA GLY A 232 12.69 5.21 3.85
C GLY A 232 13.88 6.04 4.31
N ASP A 233 13.75 7.35 4.15
CA ASP A 233 14.74 8.31 4.63
C ASP A 233 14.29 8.90 5.97
N VAL A 234 14.80 8.31 7.05
CA VAL A 234 14.52 8.70 8.43
C VAL A 234 15.82 8.93 9.18
N GLU A 235 15.93 10.09 9.82
CA GLU A 235 17.03 10.43 10.70
C GLU A 235 16.69 10.14 12.16
N VAL A 236 17.62 9.54 12.89
CA VAL A 236 17.46 9.20 14.31
C VAL A 236 18.57 9.82 15.13
N ASN A 237 18.27 10.89 15.87
CA ASN A 237 19.21 11.62 16.69
C ASN A 237 18.90 11.45 18.18
N THR A 238 19.94 11.52 19.03
CA THR A 238 19.77 11.57 20.50
C THR A 238 20.09 12.95 21.01
N GLY A 239 19.14 13.50 21.77
CA GLY A 239 19.39 14.70 22.56
C GLY A 239 19.80 14.39 24.00
N LEU A 240 19.92 15.43 24.80
CA LEU A 240 20.18 15.33 26.24
C LEU A 240 19.13 14.44 26.93
N PHE A 241 19.56 13.73 27.99
CA PHE A 241 18.69 12.86 28.79
C PHE A 241 18.05 11.70 28.02
N ASN A 242 18.75 11.10 27.04
CA ASN A 242 18.29 9.98 26.22
C ASN A 242 16.98 10.26 25.45
N LYS A 243 16.73 11.54 25.15
CA LYS A 243 15.64 11.94 24.25
C LYS A 243 15.94 11.45 22.84
N LEU A 244 14.98 10.82 22.19
CA LEU A 244 15.09 10.33 20.83
C LEU A 244 14.33 11.27 19.88
N TYR A 245 15.07 11.89 18.97
CA TYR A 245 14.52 12.75 17.93
C TYR A 245 14.53 11.98 16.62
N ILE A 246 13.35 11.85 16.03
CA ILE A 246 13.10 11.13 14.79
C ILE A 246 12.53 12.10 13.78
N ARG A 247 13.13 12.15 12.60
CA ARG A 247 12.70 13.03 11.51
C ARG A 247 12.52 12.22 10.25
N GLU A 248 11.30 12.15 9.76
CA GLU A 248 11.00 11.63 8.43
C GLU A 248 11.29 12.71 7.39
N ASN A 249 12.10 12.38 6.39
CA ASN A 249 12.41 13.25 5.27
C ASN A 249 11.47 12.95 4.09
N HIS A 250 11.53 13.82 3.06
CA HIS A 250 10.85 13.57 1.80
C HIS A 250 11.45 12.36 1.07
N GLY A 251 10.88 11.98 -0.03
CA GLY A 251 11.32 10.85 -0.84
C GLY A 251 10.28 9.73 -0.80
N ILE A 252 10.72 8.50 -0.64
CA ILE A 252 9.85 7.33 -0.76
C ILE A 252 8.63 7.33 0.19
N ILE A 253 8.75 7.97 1.37
CA ILE A 253 7.63 8.13 2.31
C ILE A 253 6.57 9.04 1.71
N THR A 254 6.99 10.16 1.13
CA THR A 254 6.11 11.10 0.44
C THR A 254 5.49 10.50 -0.81
N ASP A 255 6.31 9.82 -1.63
CA ASP A 255 5.86 9.15 -2.86
C ASP A 255 4.79 8.11 -2.57
N ARG A 256 4.96 7.33 -1.49
CA ARG A 256 3.95 6.37 -1.04
C ARG A 256 2.64 7.07 -0.66
N ILE A 257 2.72 8.16 0.10
CA ILE A 257 1.52 8.90 0.52
C ILE A 257 0.72 9.35 -0.71
N PHE A 258 1.39 9.90 -1.72
CA PHE A 258 0.72 10.37 -2.92
C PHE A 258 0.17 9.23 -3.78
N SER A 259 0.94 8.17 -3.96
CA SER A 259 0.49 7.00 -4.71
C SER A 259 -0.76 6.38 -4.07
N PHE A 260 -0.78 6.32 -2.73
CA PHE A 260 -1.95 5.85 -1.99
C PHE A 260 -3.16 6.76 -2.15
N LEU A 261 -2.97 8.07 -2.06
CA LEU A 261 -4.05 9.05 -2.19
C LEU A 261 -4.63 9.08 -3.61
N GLU A 262 -3.78 9.02 -4.62
CA GLU A 262 -4.23 8.94 -6.01
C GLU A 262 -5.07 7.68 -6.22
N TYR A 263 -4.57 6.52 -5.78
CA TYR A 263 -5.31 5.27 -5.84
C TYR A 263 -6.67 5.35 -5.11
N TYR A 264 -6.68 5.90 -3.90
CA TYR A 264 -7.89 6.05 -3.10
C TYR A 264 -8.91 6.99 -3.75
N ASN A 265 -8.47 8.14 -4.25
CA ASN A 265 -9.34 9.12 -4.92
C ASN A 265 -9.94 8.55 -6.22
N LEU A 266 -9.14 7.84 -7.02
CA LEU A 266 -9.59 7.22 -8.26
C LEU A 266 -10.64 6.13 -8.00
N ASN A 267 -10.47 5.32 -6.95
CA ASN A 267 -11.41 4.26 -6.61
C ASN A 267 -12.69 4.80 -5.96
N ASN A 268 -12.62 5.83 -5.13
CA ASN A 268 -13.82 6.45 -4.56
C ASN A 268 -14.69 7.13 -5.62
N ALA A 269 -14.10 7.72 -6.65
CA ALA A 269 -14.86 8.30 -7.75
C ALA A 269 -15.70 7.28 -8.53
N LYS A 270 -15.27 6.01 -8.58
CA LYS A 270 -16.04 4.92 -9.21
C LYS A 270 -17.21 4.43 -8.35
N ASN A 271 -17.12 4.55 -7.03
CA ASN A 271 -18.05 3.95 -6.07
C ASN A 271 -19.17 4.87 -5.58
N LEU A 272 -19.40 6.01 -6.22
CA LEU A 272 -20.51 6.95 -5.90
C LEU A 272 -21.88 6.45 -6.35
N LYS A 273 -22.16 5.14 -6.27
CA LYS A 273 -23.52 4.65 -6.37
C LYS A 273 -24.22 4.92 -5.04
N ASP A 274 -25.20 5.80 -5.05
CA ASP A 274 -26.03 6.12 -3.90
C ASP A 274 -26.84 4.89 -3.44
N PHE A 275 -26.38 4.30 -2.33
CA PHE A 275 -27.13 3.26 -1.60
C PHE A 275 -27.89 3.87 -0.42
N ASP A 276 -28.29 5.13 -0.50
CA ASP A 276 -28.75 5.91 0.67
C ASP A 276 -30.02 5.38 1.36
N ASN A 277 -30.78 4.47 0.73
CA ASN A 277 -32.02 3.92 1.26
C ASN A 277 -32.00 2.41 1.57
N GLU A 278 -30.84 1.75 1.50
CA GLU A 278 -30.75 0.32 1.78
C GLU A 278 -30.43 0.03 3.26
N ASN A 279 -30.93 -1.10 3.74
CA ASN A 279 -30.52 -1.65 5.05
C ASN A 279 -28.99 -1.79 5.11
N GLU A 280 -28.37 -1.38 6.20
CA GLU A 280 -26.92 -1.33 6.39
C GLU A 280 -26.20 -2.67 6.08
N ILE A 281 -26.85 -3.80 6.39
CA ILE A 281 -26.30 -5.13 6.09
C ILE A 281 -26.31 -5.40 4.57
N ILE A 282 -27.39 -5.00 3.87
CA ILE A 282 -27.49 -5.13 2.42
C ILE A 282 -26.45 -4.23 1.75
N LYS A 283 -26.34 -2.99 2.21
CA LYS A 283 -25.33 -2.03 1.75
C LYS A 283 -23.90 -2.58 1.91
N TYR A 284 -23.58 -3.15 3.07
CA TYR A 284 -22.29 -3.81 3.32
C TYR A 284 -22.02 -4.95 2.32
N SER A 285 -23.00 -5.86 2.17
CA SER A 285 -22.88 -7.01 1.28
C SER A 285 -22.71 -6.58 -0.20
N ASN A 286 -23.53 -5.63 -0.66
CA ASN A 286 -23.47 -5.12 -2.03
C ASN A 286 -22.16 -4.39 -2.31
N SER A 287 -21.73 -3.52 -1.40
CA SER A 287 -20.44 -2.82 -1.51
C SER A 287 -19.27 -3.81 -1.59
N PHE A 288 -19.27 -4.85 -0.75
CA PHE A 288 -18.22 -5.86 -0.78
C PHE A 288 -18.24 -6.67 -2.08
N ARG A 289 -19.41 -7.07 -2.55
CA ARG A 289 -19.59 -7.77 -3.84
C ARG A 289 -19.04 -6.95 -5.00
N GLU A 290 -19.40 -5.69 -5.12
CA GLU A 290 -18.93 -4.82 -6.19
C GLU A 290 -17.40 -4.61 -6.13
N LYS A 291 -16.84 -4.41 -4.95
CA LYS A 291 -15.38 -4.33 -4.76
C LYS A 291 -14.67 -5.62 -5.19
N LEU A 292 -15.23 -6.80 -4.90
CA LEU A 292 -14.68 -8.09 -5.35
C LEU A 292 -14.73 -8.22 -6.87
N LYS A 293 -15.89 -7.89 -7.50
CA LYS A 293 -16.01 -7.91 -8.96
C LYS A 293 -14.95 -7.04 -9.62
N GLU A 294 -14.80 -5.81 -9.14
CA GLU A 294 -13.80 -4.88 -9.64
C GLU A 294 -12.37 -5.41 -9.43
N PHE A 295 -12.08 -5.91 -8.25
CA PHE A 295 -10.74 -6.38 -7.90
C PHE A 295 -10.33 -7.64 -8.69
N PHE A 296 -11.24 -8.60 -8.87
CA PHE A 296 -10.98 -9.85 -9.59
C PHE A 296 -11.31 -9.78 -11.08
N TYR A 297 -11.80 -8.64 -11.57
CA TYR A 297 -12.25 -8.48 -12.95
C TYR A 297 -13.28 -9.56 -13.34
N SER A 298 -14.19 -9.89 -12.43
CA SER A 298 -15.17 -10.97 -12.55
C SER A 298 -16.58 -10.42 -12.37
N GLU A 299 -17.50 -10.79 -13.25
CA GLU A 299 -18.88 -10.30 -13.17
C GLU A 299 -19.75 -11.11 -12.20
N ASP A 300 -19.50 -12.42 -12.09
CA ASP A 300 -20.38 -13.39 -11.41
C ASP A 300 -19.84 -13.92 -10.08
N LEU A 301 -18.57 -13.64 -9.74
CA LEU A 301 -17.89 -14.13 -8.52
C LEU A 301 -17.94 -15.66 -8.34
N ALA A 302 -18.06 -16.40 -9.46
CA ALA A 302 -18.16 -17.87 -9.44
C ALA A 302 -16.83 -18.58 -9.15
N GLU A 303 -15.71 -17.86 -9.18
CA GLU A 303 -14.38 -18.42 -8.97
C GLU A 303 -14.14 -18.82 -7.55
N GLU A 304 -13.33 -19.89 -7.41
CA GLU A 304 -12.96 -20.45 -6.12
C GLU A 304 -11.56 -20.02 -5.69
N TYR A 305 -11.49 -19.58 -4.45
CA TYR A 305 -10.27 -19.22 -3.72
C TYR A 305 -10.32 -19.86 -2.33
N LEU A 306 -9.27 -20.59 -1.97
CA LEU A 306 -9.25 -21.40 -0.75
C LEU A 306 -10.45 -22.39 -0.69
N ASP A 307 -10.76 -23.03 -1.82
CA ASP A 307 -11.85 -23.98 -2.00
C ASP A 307 -13.26 -23.40 -1.75
N ILE A 308 -13.40 -22.07 -1.77
CA ILE A 308 -14.67 -21.35 -1.58
C ILE A 308 -14.87 -20.36 -2.72
N LYS A 309 -16.09 -20.31 -3.28
CA LYS A 309 -16.47 -19.30 -4.27
C LYS A 309 -16.42 -17.89 -3.69
N LEU A 310 -15.99 -16.90 -4.48
CA LEU A 310 -15.95 -15.50 -4.06
C LEU A 310 -17.27 -14.99 -3.52
N GLU A 311 -18.40 -15.37 -4.14
CA GLU A 311 -19.75 -15.02 -3.65
C GLU A 311 -20.04 -15.60 -2.25
N ARG A 312 -19.49 -16.75 -1.94
CA ARG A 312 -19.66 -17.37 -0.61
C ARG A 312 -18.80 -16.67 0.45
N TRP A 313 -17.63 -16.12 0.07
CA TRP A 313 -16.86 -15.23 0.95
C TRP A 313 -17.66 -13.97 1.30
N VAL A 314 -18.41 -13.38 0.35
CA VAL A 314 -19.33 -12.28 0.67
C VAL A 314 -20.34 -12.68 1.74
N SER A 315 -20.93 -13.88 1.58
CA SER A 315 -21.90 -14.42 2.55
C SER A 315 -21.29 -14.63 3.94
N ILE A 316 -20.05 -15.15 4.01
CA ILE A 316 -19.33 -15.38 5.29
C ILE A 316 -19.08 -14.06 6.03
N TYR A 317 -18.49 -13.06 5.35
CA TYR A 317 -18.23 -11.76 5.99
C TYR A 317 -19.52 -11.05 6.39
N THR A 318 -20.57 -11.11 5.56
CA THR A 318 -21.89 -10.53 5.86
C THR A 318 -22.53 -11.20 7.08
N TYR A 319 -22.38 -12.53 7.25
CA TYR A 319 -22.88 -13.25 8.42
C TYR A 319 -22.25 -12.72 9.71
N PHE A 320 -20.93 -12.57 9.77
CA PHE A 320 -20.25 -12.05 10.96
C PHE A 320 -20.54 -10.57 11.18
N TYR A 321 -20.63 -9.76 10.12
CA TYR A 321 -21.02 -8.37 10.19
C TYR A 321 -22.43 -8.20 10.79
N LYS A 322 -23.39 -8.99 10.31
CA LYS A 322 -24.76 -9.00 10.85
C LYS A 322 -24.80 -9.32 12.35
N ARG A 323 -23.93 -10.21 12.82
CA ARG A 323 -23.84 -10.52 14.25
C ARG A 323 -23.23 -9.39 15.07
N ALA A 324 -22.32 -8.63 14.49
CA ALA A 324 -21.58 -7.60 15.20
C ALA A 324 -22.29 -6.23 15.21
N ILE A 325 -23.14 -5.93 14.21
CA ILE A 325 -23.62 -4.56 13.98
C ILE A 325 -24.37 -3.95 15.16
N ASN A 326 -25.23 -4.72 15.81
CA ASN A 326 -26.05 -4.27 16.93
C ASN A 326 -25.43 -4.57 18.31
N GLU A 327 -24.25 -5.20 18.31
CA GLU A 327 -23.59 -5.62 19.54
C GLU A 327 -22.55 -4.60 19.98
N LYS A 328 -22.47 -4.40 21.29
CA LYS A 328 -21.44 -3.55 21.92
C LYS A 328 -20.40 -4.38 22.65
N ASN A 329 -20.81 -5.47 23.28
CA ASN A 329 -19.96 -6.31 24.12
C ASN A 329 -19.29 -7.43 23.30
N VAL A 330 -18.18 -7.95 23.78
CA VAL A 330 -17.53 -9.12 23.21
C VAL A 330 -18.48 -10.32 23.22
N LEU A 331 -18.72 -10.91 22.06
CA LEU A 331 -19.56 -12.10 21.94
C LEU A 331 -18.71 -13.35 22.18
N LYS A 332 -19.11 -14.14 23.18
CA LYS A 332 -18.55 -15.47 23.45
C LYS A 332 -19.52 -16.52 22.95
N ILE A 333 -19.10 -17.32 21.95
CA ILE A 333 -19.94 -18.32 21.30
C ILE A 333 -19.25 -19.68 21.41
N ASP A 334 -19.92 -20.68 21.97
CA ASP A 334 -19.42 -22.04 21.98
C ASP A 334 -19.17 -22.54 20.54
N ILE A 335 -18.08 -23.28 20.31
CA ILE A 335 -17.65 -23.72 18.97
C ILE A 335 -18.73 -24.57 18.31
N GLU A 336 -19.33 -25.54 19.03
CA GLU A 336 -20.34 -26.41 18.44
C GLU A 336 -21.64 -25.64 18.16
N LYS A 337 -21.99 -24.68 19.03
CA LYS A 337 -23.12 -23.79 18.79
C LYS A 337 -22.91 -22.93 17.55
N LEU A 338 -21.69 -22.41 17.34
CA LEU A 338 -21.35 -21.63 16.14
C LEU A 338 -21.43 -22.49 14.88
N LYS A 339 -20.89 -23.73 14.89
CA LYS A 339 -20.96 -24.65 13.75
C LYS A 339 -22.42 -24.95 13.38
N ASN A 340 -23.26 -25.27 14.38
CA ASN A 340 -24.68 -25.55 14.15
C ASN A 340 -25.43 -24.34 13.59
N ASP A 341 -25.07 -23.13 14.02
CA ASP A 341 -25.67 -21.90 13.55
C ASP A 341 -25.24 -21.59 12.09
N LEU A 342 -23.99 -21.83 11.75
CA LEU A 342 -23.49 -21.72 10.37
C LEU A 342 -24.22 -22.73 9.44
N LEU A 343 -24.42 -23.99 9.87
CA LEU A 343 -25.18 -24.97 9.11
C LEU A 343 -26.63 -24.51 8.88
N ARG A 344 -27.30 -23.95 9.90
CA ARG A 344 -28.65 -23.38 9.79
C ARG A 344 -28.71 -22.21 8.80
N ASN A 345 -27.61 -21.45 8.67
CA ASN A 345 -27.45 -20.37 7.69
C ASN A 345 -26.97 -20.88 6.32
N LYS A 346 -27.11 -22.16 6.04
CA LYS A 346 -26.80 -22.82 4.75
C LYS A 346 -25.33 -22.75 4.34
N PHE A 347 -24.40 -22.70 5.29
CA PHE A 347 -23.00 -22.94 5.01
C PHE A 347 -22.73 -24.43 4.98
N SER A 348 -21.95 -24.89 3.98
CA SER A 348 -21.52 -26.28 3.88
C SER A 348 -20.44 -26.62 4.92
N GLU A 349 -20.22 -27.90 5.21
CA GLU A 349 -19.15 -28.32 6.10
C GLU A 349 -17.76 -27.89 5.61
N ALA A 350 -17.52 -27.87 4.30
CA ALA A 350 -16.29 -27.38 3.70
C ALA A 350 -16.09 -25.86 3.98
N GLU A 351 -17.13 -25.06 3.82
CA GLU A 351 -17.09 -23.62 4.14
C GLU A 351 -16.88 -23.39 5.63
N ILE A 352 -17.52 -24.15 6.51
CA ILE A 352 -17.32 -24.07 7.95
C ILE A 352 -15.87 -24.42 8.30
N LYS A 353 -15.32 -25.50 7.73
CA LYS A 353 -13.92 -25.88 7.91
C LYS A 353 -12.97 -24.75 7.46
N ALA A 354 -13.23 -24.11 6.33
CA ALA A 354 -12.44 -23.00 5.84
C ALA A 354 -12.55 -21.75 6.74
N ILE A 355 -13.74 -21.43 7.27
CA ILE A 355 -13.94 -20.36 8.26
C ILE A 355 -13.01 -20.60 9.46
N PHE A 356 -13.01 -21.79 10.04
CA PHE A 356 -12.17 -22.11 11.20
C PHE A 356 -10.68 -22.10 10.86
N ASN A 357 -10.29 -22.59 9.67
CA ASN A 357 -8.89 -22.63 9.25
C ASN A 357 -8.31 -21.23 8.93
N HIS A 358 -9.11 -20.32 8.41
CA HIS A 358 -8.61 -19.05 7.87
C HIS A 358 -8.99 -17.82 8.69
N LEU A 359 -10.18 -17.81 9.31
CA LEU A 359 -10.65 -16.63 10.06
C LEU A 359 -10.39 -16.73 11.57
N VAL A 360 -10.01 -17.90 12.10
CA VAL A 360 -9.60 -18.03 13.49
C VAL A 360 -8.15 -17.59 13.65
N PHE A 361 -7.91 -16.64 14.56
CA PHE A 361 -6.60 -16.11 14.87
C PHE A 361 -5.75 -17.19 15.55
N GLY A 362 -4.66 -17.57 14.90
CA GLY A 362 -3.76 -18.63 15.38
C GLY A 362 -2.31 -18.15 15.48
N GLN A 363 -1.39 -19.10 15.72
CA GLN A 363 0.06 -18.86 15.78
C GLN A 363 0.68 -18.56 14.40
N SER A 364 -0.09 -18.70 13.33
CA SER A 364 0.34 -18.47 11.96
C SER A 364 0.29 -16.98 11.57
N LYS A 365 0.75 -16.69 10.39
CA LYS A 365 1.09 -15.39 9.80
C LYS A 365 0.00 -14.29 9.78
N ASN A 366 -1.22 -14.59 10.18
CA ASN A 366 -2.37 -13.70 10.03
C ASN A 366 -2.44 -12.66 11.16
N ASP A 367 -3.00 -11.50 10.86
CA ASP A 367 -3.36 -10.46 11.82
C ASP A 367 -4.86 -10.54 12.17
N LEU A 368 -5.31 -9.69 13.10
CA LEU A 368 -6.72 -9.65 13.50
C LEU A 368 -7.65 -9.01 12.46
N PHE A 369 -7.11 -8.35 11.43
CA PHE A 369 -7.93 -7.85 10.31
C PHE A 369 -8.27 -8.96 9.33
N SER A 370 -7.39 -9.94 9.16
CA SER A 370 -7.59 -11.08 8.26
C SER A 370 -8.15 -12.31 8.96
N SER A 371 -7.85 -12.48 10.26
CA SER A 371 -8.32 -13.60 11.08
C SER A 371 -8.89 -13.05 12.39
N PHE A 372 -10.15 -12.65 12.34
CA PHE A 372 -10.81 -11.85 13.38
C PHE A 372 -11.58 -12.65 14.44
N LEU A 373 -11.61 -13.98 14.32
CA LEU A 373 -12.19 -14.87 15.31
C LEU A 373 -11.10 -15.32 16.28
N ILE A 374 -11.32 -15.18 17.58
CA ILE A 374 -10.35 -15.54 18.61
C ILE A 374 -10.83 -16.78 19.35
N GLU A 375 -10.07 -17.86 19.30
CA GLU A 375 -10.38 -19.07 20.07
C GLU A 375 -9.99 -18.88 21.53
N TYR A 376 -10.93 -19.20 22.44
CA TYR A 376 -10.73 -19.09 23.89
C TYR A 376 -11.60 -20.11 24.64
N ASN A 377 -10.99 -21.05 25.35
CA ASN A 377 -11.68 -22.04 26.21
C ASN A 377 -12.89 -22.69 25.50
N ASN A 378 -12.67 -23.38 24.41
CA ASN A 378 -13.71 -24.06 23.60
C ASN A 378 -14.83 -23.13 23.09
N SER A 379 -14.54 -21.83 22.99
CA SER A 379 -15.44 -20.83 22.46
C SER A 379 -14.71 -19.95 21.45
N ILE A 380 -15.47 -19.34 20.57
CA ILE A 380 -15.00 -18.24 19.70
C ILE A 380 -15.42 -16.92 20.31
N LEU A 381 -14.45 -16.02 20.46
CA LEU A 381 -14.69 -14.64 20.82
C LEU A 381 -14.74 -13.79 19.55
N LEU A 382 -15.80 -13.00 19.43
CA LEU A 382 -16.00 -12.03 18.37
C LEU A 382 -16.00 -10.63 19.01
N LEU A 383 -15.12 -9.75 18.53
CA LEU A 383 -15.08 -8.35 18.96
C LEU A 383 -15.87 -7.51 17.95
N PRO A 384 -17.06 -7.02 18.29
CA PRO A 384 -17.93 -6.30 17.35
C PRO A 384 -17.26 -5.07 16.75
N SER A 385 -16.51 -4.32 17.55
CA SER A 385 -15.80 -3.13 17.08
C SER A 385 -14.74 -3.45 16.00
N ILE A 386 -14.04 -4.59 16.11
CA ILE A 386 -13.08 -5.04 15.09
C ILE A 386 -13.82 -5.38 13.79
N ILE A 387 -14.92 -6.16 13.88
CA ILE A 387 -15.69 -6.55 12.70
C ILE A 387 -16.22 -5.32 11.94
N LYS A 388 -16.69 -4.29 12.66
CA LYS A 388 -17.15 -3.02 12.05
C LYS A 388 -16.05 -2.25 11.35
N MET A 389 -14.79 -2.43 11.76
CA MET A 389 -13.61 -1.78 11.16
C MET A 389 -12.99 -2.58 10.01
N ILE A 390 -13.29 -3.85 9.89
CA ILE A 390 -12.69 -4.69 8.84
C ILE A 390 -13.18 -4.21 7.47
N GLU A 391 -12.25 -3.83 6.61
CA GLU A 391 -12.53 -3.78 5.19
C GLU A 391 -12.43 -5.19 4.61
N PRO A 392 -13.56 -5.81 4.21
CA PRO A 392 -13.59 -7.24 3.88
C PRO A 392 -12.71 -7.58 2.68
N LEU A 393 -12.62 -6.71 1.66
CA LEU A 393 -11.73 -6.92 0.52
C LEU A 393 -10.26 -7.00 0.97
N LYS A 394 -9.78 -6.02 1.76
CA LYS A 394 -8.40 -5.99 2.26
C LYS A 394 -8.09 -7.22 3.11
N SER A 395 -9.01 -7.59 4.00
CA SER A 395 -8.92 -8.79 4.83
C SER A 395 -8.75 -10.05 3.98
N LEU A 396 -9.62 -10.23 2.99
CA LEU A 396 -9.62 -11.39 2.10
C LEU A 396 -8.34 -11.43 1.24
N MET A 397 -7.85 -10.28 0.78
CA MET A 397 -6.61 -10.19 0.01
C MET A 397 -5.40 -10.64 0.81
N VAL A 398 -5.32 -10.31 2.08
CA VAL A 398 -4.24 -10.81 2.96
C VAL A 398 -4.29 -12.33 3.06
N LEU A 399 -5.48 -12.91 3.22
CA LEU A 399 -5.66 -14.37 3.25
C LEU A 399 -5.21 -15.01 1.94
N PHE A 400 -5.64 -14.51 0.80
CA PHE A 400 -5.31 -15.08 -0.52
C PHE A 400 -3.82 -14.92 -0.86
N THR A 401 -3.21 -13.80 -0.50
CA THR A 401 -1.76 -13.59 -0.70
C THR A 401 -0.94 -14.56 0.13
N ASN A 402 -1.31 -14.77 1.38
CA ASN A 402 -0.60 -15.70 2.27
C ASN A 402 -0.67 -17.16 1.79
N ASN A 403 -1.66 -17.51 0.97
CA ASN A 403 -1.89 -18.84 0.42
C ASN A 403 -1.55 -18.96 -1.09
N ASN A 404 -0.93 -17.95 -1.70
CA ASN A 404 -0.53 -17.92 -3.12
C ASN A 404 -1.67 -18.07 -4.15
N GLU A 405 -2.90 -17.69 -3.79
CA GLU A 405 -4.10 -17.88 -4.63
C GLU A 405 -4.31 -16.83 -5.75
N ILE A 406 -3.46 -15.79 -5.81
CA ILE A 406 -3.74 -14.59 -6.61
C ILE A 406 -3.26 -14.67 -8.07
N SER A 407 -2.61 -15.77 -8.46
CA SER A 407 -1.97 -15.91 -9.79
C SER A 407 -2.91 -15.77 -11.00
N LYS A 408 -4.20 -16.10 -10.84
CA LYS A 408 -5.21 -16.06 -11.93
C LYS A 408 -5.68 -14.65 -12.30
N ARG A 409 -5.37 -13.66 -11.49
CA ARG A 409 -5.87 -12.29 -11.64
C ARG A 409 -5.25 -11.55 -12.84
N GLY A 410 -3.98 -11.82 -13.16
CA GLY A 410 -3.25 -11.13 -14.22
C GLY A 410 -3.89 -11.26 -15.58
N SER A 411 -4.18 -12.48 -16.02
CA SER A 411 -4.79 -12.74 -17.34
C SER A 411 -6.18 -12.13 -17.51
N LYS A 412 -6.95 -12.01 -16.44
CA LYS A 412 -8.25 -11.33 -16.46
C LYS A 412 -8.11 -9.81 -16.57
N TYR A 413 -7.11 -9.26 -15.93
CA TYR A 413 -6.79 -7.85 -16.07
C TYR A 413 -6.49 -7.48 -17.52
N GLU A 414 -5.61 -8.25 -18.17
CA GLU A 414 -5.28 -8.09 -19.59
C GLU A 414 -6.52 -8.21 -20.48
N GLU A 415 -7.35 -9.23 -20.23
CA GLU A 415 -8.61 -9.42 -20.95
C GLU A 415 -9.57 -8.24 -20.80
N ASN A 416 -9.70 -7.72 -19.58
CA ASN A 416 -10.58 -6.59 -19.27
C ASN A 416 -10.12 -5.31 -19.97
N ILE A 417 -8.81 -5.04 -19.96
CA ILE A 417 -8.23 -3.89 -20.67
C ILE A 417 -8.44 -4.03 -22.18
N HIS A 418 -8.19 -5.20 -22.74
CA HIS A 418 -8.41 -5.44 -24.16
C HIS A 418 -9.88 -5.23 -24.56
N LYS A 419 -10.84 -5.79 -23.78
CA LYS A 419 -12.28 -5.56 -24.01
C LYS A 419 -12.66 -4.08 -23.91
N LEU A 420 -12.06 -3.34 -22.97
CA LEU A 420 -12.27 -1.90 -22.87
C LEU A 420 -11.87 -1.18 -24.15
N LEU A 421 -10.65 -1.45 -24.67
CA LEU A 421 -10.15 -0.82 -25.88
C LEU A 421 -11.06 -1.10 -27.09
N LEU A 422 -11.48 -2.36 -27.27
CA LEU A 422 -12.38 -2.76 -28.34
C LEU A 422 -13.76 -2.10 -28.26
N ARG A 423 -14.31 -1.97 -27.03
CA ARG A 423 -15.61 -1.30 -26.80
C ARG A 423 -15.64 0.15 -27.28
N TYR A 424 -14.49 0.81 -27.28
CA TYR A 424 -14.33 2.19 -27.76
C TYR A 424 -13.77 2.26 -29.19
N ASN A 425 -13.89 1.17 -29.97
CA ASN A 425 -13.49 1.07 -31.38
C ASN A 425 -12.00 1.38 -31.62
N LEU A 426 -11.15 1.06 -30.63
CA LEU A 426 -9.70 1.18 -30.80
C LEU A 426 -9.13 -0.12 -31.36
N SER A 427 -8.18 -0.02 -32.30
CA SER A 427 -7.50 -1.17 -32.90
C SER A 427 -6.52 -1.77 -31.89
N ALA A 428 -6.97 -2.79 -31.15
CA ALA A 428 -6.18 -3.45 -30.13
C ALA A 428 -6.06 -4.96 -30.38
N PHE A 429 -4.88 -5.51 -30.15
CA PHE A 429 -4.56 -6.93 -30.30
C PHE A 429 -3.92 -7.45 -29.02
N LYS A 430 -4.18 -8.69 -28.64
CA LYS A 430 -3.65 -9.30 -27.42
C LYS A 430 -2.88 -10.59 -27.68
N ASN A 431 -2.11 -11.02 -26.66
CA ASN A 431 -1.42 -12.30 -26.63
C ASN A 431 -0.49 -12.54 -27.83
N ILE A 432 0.45 -11.61 -28.05
CA ILE A 432 1.48 -11.78 -29.08
C ILE A 432 2.60 -12.63 -28.46
N LYS A 433 2.62 -13.90 -28.80
CA LYS A 433 3.57 -14.86 -28.23
C LYS A 433 4.42 -15.48 -29.31
N THR A 434 5.68 -15.68 -29.01
CA THR A 434 6.62 -16.42 -29.85
C THR A 434 7.72 -17.03 -28.99
N SER A 435 8.41 -18.02 -29.54
CA SER A 435 9.57 -18.63 -28.88
C SER A 435 10.75 -18.64 -29.85
N SER A 436 11.95 -18.35 -29.34
CA SER A 436 13.19 -18.39 -30.10
C SER A 436 14.32 -18.82 -29.19
N ASN A 437 15.19 -19.71 -29.67
CA ASN A 437 16.37 -20.20 -28.95
C ASN A 437 16.07 -20.73 -27.52
N GLY A 438 14.89 -21.35 -27.31
CA GLY A 438 14.46 -21.85 -26.00
C GLY A 438 13.91 -20.80 -25.05
N GLU A 439 13.86 -19.53 -25.46
CA GLU A 439 13.24 -18.44 -24.69
C GLU A 439 11.84 -18.13 -25.22
N ASN A 440 10.95 -17.76 -24.29
CA ASN A 440 9.60 -17.33 -24.60
C ASN A 440 9.51 -15.80 -24.49
N TYR A 441 8.91 -15.19 -25.52
CA TYR A 441 8.65 -13.77 -25.61
C TYR A 441 7.15 -13.53 -25.73
N GLU A 442 6.67 -12.52 -25.02
CA GLU A 442 5.24 -12.20 -24.96
C GLU A 442 5.06 -10.69 -24.85
N LEU A 443 4.07 -10.15 -25.57
CA LEU A 443 3.52 -8.82 -25.38
C LEU A 443 2.03 -8.97 -25.06
N ASP A 444 1.55 -8.29 -24.03
CA ASP A 444 0.20 -8.46 -23.53
C ASP A 444 -0.82 -7.81 -24.48
N ILE A 445 -0.64 -6.51 -24.82
CA ILE A 445 -1.55 -5.76 -25.69
C ILE A 445 -0.77 -4.85 -26.65
N LEU A 446 -1.19 -4.83 -27.91
CA LEU A 446 -0.82 -3.82 -28.91
C LEU A 446 -2.01 -2.91 -29.15
N LEU A 447 -1.82 -1.60 -29.08
CA LEU A 447 -2.82 -0.58 -29.37
C LEU A 447 -2.31 0.32 -30.49
N CYS A 448 -2.98 0.34 -31.64
CA CYS A 448 -2.63 1.18 -32.76
C CYS A 448 -3.55 2.42 -32.78
N ILE A 449 -2.93 3.61 -32.72
CA ILE A 449 -3.63 4.90 -32.88
C ILE A 449 -2.81 5.72 -33.88
N ASP A 450 -3.42 6.16 -34.97
CA ASP A 450 -2.77 6.85 -36.06
C ASP A 450 -1.53 6.01 -36.54
N ASN A 451 -0.36 6.63 -36.69
CA ASN A 451 0.89 5.96 -37.04
C ASN A 451 1.74 5.58 -35.84
N THR A 452 1.11 5.29 -34.68
CA THR A 452 1.81 4.95 -33.43
C THR A 452 1.29 3.63 -32.88
N LEU A 453 2.21 2.73 -32.57
CA LEU A 453 1.98 1.47 -31.93
C LEU A 453 2.33 1.59 -30.44
N PHE A 454 1.32 1.65 -29.60
CA PHE A 454 1.51 1.55 -28.14
C PHE A 454 1.60 0.08 -27.77
N VAL A 455 2.75 -0.32 -27.26
CA VAL A 455 2.96 -1.66 -26.72
C VAL A 455 2.70 -1.61 -25.24
N ILE A 456 1.63 -2.27 -24.77
CA ILE A 456 1.15 -2.19 -23.41
C ILE A 456 1.44 -3.51 -22.70
N GLU A 457 2.26 -3.46 -21.67
CA GLU A 457 2.49 -4.56 -20.73
C GLU A 457 1.60 -4.34 -19.51
N CYS A 458 0.78 -5.32 -19.14
CA CYS A 458 -0.19 -5.23 -18.06
C CYS A 458 0.32 -5.92 -16.79
N LYS A 459 0.30 -5.22 -15.65
CA LYS A 459 0.74 -5.80 -14.38
C LYS A 459 -0.23 -5.44 -13.25
N THR A 460 -0.62 -6.47 -12.49
CA THR A 460 -1.44 -6.30 -11.30
C THR A 460 -0.59 -6.41 -10.04
N GLN A 461 -0.74 -5.43 -9.16
CA GLN A 461 -0.06 -5.37 -7.88
C GLN A 461 -1.05 -4.99 -6.78
N PHE A 462 -0.61 -5.05 -5.52
CA PHE A 462 -1.38 -4.55 -4.38
C PHE A 462 -0.93 -3.15 -4.02
N GLN A 463 -1.88 -2.25 -3.81
CA GLN A 463 -1.58 -0.94 -3.22
C GLN A 463 -1.21 -1.13 -1.76
N HIS A 464 0.02 -0.83 -1.40
CA HIS A 464 0.49 -0.92 -0.03
C HIS A 464 0.33 0.40 0.72
N ASP A 465 -0.07 0.31 1.98
CA ASP A 465 -0.23 1.41 2.92
C ASP A 465 1.04 1.71 3.75
N ASN A 466 2.06 0.87 3.64
CA ASN A 466 3.33 1.03 4.35
C ASN A 466 4.53 1.17 3.41
N VAL A 467 5.60 1.79 3.91
CA VAL A 467 6.79 2.11 3.11
C VAL A 467 7.48 0.85 2.59
N ARG A 468 7.53 -0.23 3.38
CA ARG A 468 8.13 -1.50 2.94
C ARG A 468 7.41 -2.09 1.73
N GLY A 469 6.08 -2.17 1.80
CA GLY A 469 5.28 -2.68 0.69
C GLY A 469 5.42 -1.82 -0.57
N TYR A 470 5.45 -0.51 -0.41
CA TYR A 470 5.67 0.42 -1.53
C TYR A 470 7.06 0.24 -2.16
N CYS A 471 8.11 0.10 -1.36
CA CYS A 471 9.46 -0.22 -1.87
C CYS A 471 9.48 -1.54 -2.64
N ARG A 472 8.79 -2.55 -2.14
CA ARG A 472 8.67 -3.84 -2.82
C ARG A 472 7.96 -3.70 -4.17
N ASN A 473 6.87 -2.94 -4.23
CA ASN A 473 6.17 -2.68 -5.49
C ASN A 473 7.07 -2.01 -6.52
N ILE A 474 7.87 -1.01 -6.11
CA ILE A 474 8.84 -0.36 -7.01
C ILE A 474 9.85 -1.37 -7.53
N GLN A 475 10.40 -2.24 -6.69
CA GLN A 475 11.38 -3.24 -7.10
C GLN A 475 10.79 -4.30 -8.05
N GLU A 476 9.54 -4.70 -7.82
CA GLU A 476 8.83 -5.58 -8.73
C GLU A 476 8.56 -4.89 -10.08
N LEU A 477 8.22 -3.60 -10.05
CA LEU A 477 8.05 -2.79 -11.25
C LEU A 477 9.33 -2.74 -12.09
N ASP A 478 10.49 -2.53 -11.46
CA ASP A 478 11.79 -2.54 -12.16
C ASP A 478 12.05 -3.87 -12.85
N PHE A 479 11.75 -4.97 -12.17
CA PHE A 479 11.85 -6.30 -12.78
C PHE A 479 10.92 -6.48 -13.99
N TYR A 480 9.70 -5.95 -13.91
CA TYR A 480 8.77 -5.98 -15.05
C TYR A 480 9.28 -5.12 -16.20
N ILE A 481 9.87 -3.96 -15.92
CA ILE A 481 10.50 -3.08 -16.91
C ILE A 481 11.63 -3.80 -17.62
N ASP A 482 12.54 -4.46 -16.91
CA ASP A 482 13.65 -5.21 -17.50
C ASP A 482 13.14 -6.32 -18.43
N LYS A 483 12.16 -7.11 -17.97
CA LYS A 483 11.54 -8.16 -18.78
C LYS A 483 10.85 -7.60 -20.01
N PHE A 484 10.11 -6.51 -19.84
CA PHE A 484 9.39 -5.84 -20.93
C PHE A 484 10.35 -5.28 -21.97
N LYS A 485 11.44 -4.64 -21.58
CA LYS A 485 12.50 -4.17 -22.52
C LYS A 485 13.08 -5.30 -23.34
N ARG A 486 13.39 -6.45 -22.70
CA ARG A 486 13.87 -7.63 -23.40
C ARG A 486 12.87 -8.10 -24.46
N ASN A 487 11.60 -8.23 -24.08
CA ASN A 487 10.54 -8.63 -24.99
C ASN A 487 10.36 -7.61 -26.11
N LEU A 488 10.27 -6.34 -25.78
CA LEU A 488 10.11 -5.24 -26.76
C LEU A 488 11.24 -5.25 -27.78
N LYS A 489 12.49 -5.36 -27.33
CA LYS A 489 13.66 -5.44 -28.22
C LYS A 489 13.55 -6.58 -29.21
N TYR A 490 13.18 -7.79 -28.73
CA TYR A 490 12.98 -8.94 -29.60
C TYR A 490 11.90 -8.67 -30.66
N PHE A 491 10.76 -8.15 -30.26
CA PHE A 491 9.65 -7.92 -31.19
C PHE A 491 9.86 -6.75 -32.17
N THR A 492 10.75 -5.81 -31.87
CA THR A 492 11.02 -4.65 -32.71
C THR A 492 12.30 -4.76 -33.56
N GLU A 493 13.25 -5.61 -33.16
CA GLU A 493 14.55 -5.75 -33.83
C GLU A 493 14.72 -7.10 -34.54
N ASP A 494 14.19 -8.20 -33.98
CA ASP A 494 14.31 -9.54 -34.58
C ASP A 494 13.26 -9.79 -35.66
N GLU A 495 13.67 -10.41 -36.76
CA GLU A 495 12.79 -10.66 -37.91
C GLU A 495 11.58 -11.54 -37.59
N ASN A 496 11.74 -12.55 -36.75
CA ASN A 496 10.63 -13.43 -36.35
C ASN A 496 9.70 -12.71 -35.39
N GLY A 497 10.25 -11.87 -34.48
CA GLY A 497 9.47 -10.98 -33.62
C GLY A 497 8.61 -10.02 -34.44
N LYS A 498 9.22 -9.31 -35.42
CA LYS A 498 8.51 -8.41 -36.32
C LYS A 498 7.43 -9.12 -37.14
N LYS A 499 7.71 -10.32 -37.68
CA LYS A 499 6.70 -11.14 -38.37
C LYS A 499 5.51 -11.44 -37.49
N SER A 500 5.73 -11.75 -36.22
CA SER A 500 4.65 -12.02 -35.26
C SER A 500 3.73 -10.81 -35.04
N ILE A 501 4.29 -9.60 -34.85
CA ILE A 501 3.52 -8.37 -34.77
C ILE A 501 2.82 -8.07 -36.09
N ASN A 502 3.52 -8.11 -37.22
CA ASN A 502 2.98 -7.79 -38.53
C ASN A 502 1.81 -8.72 -38.89
N SER A 503 1.83 -9.98 -38.45
CA SER A 503 0.71 -10.89 -38.66
C SER A 503 -0.61 -10.38 -38.01
N LYS A 504 -0.54 -9.69 -36.90
CA LYS A 504 -1.68 -9.04 -36.23
C LYS A 504 -2.06 -7.71 -36.86
N LEU A 505 -1.06 -6.92 -37.24
CA LEU A 505 -1.28 -5.61 -37.87
C LEU A 505 -1.85 -5.68 -39.31
N LYS A 506 -1.82 -6.86 -39.96
CA LYS A 506 -2.45 -7.06 -41.27
C LYS A 506 -3.92 -6.69 -41.29
N ASP A 507 -4.64 -6.95 -40.24
CA ASP A 507 -6.08 -6.66 -40.13
C ASP A 507 -6.41 -5.15 -40.23
N ILE A 508 -5.41 -4.29 -40.01
CA ILE A 508 -5.51 -2.83 -40.12
C ILE A 508 -4.57 -2.25 -41.19
N ASN A 509 -4.04 -3.08 -42.09
CA ASN A 509 -3.12 -2.70 -43.17
C ASN A 509 -1.88 -1.92 -42.70
N CYS A 510 -1.33 -2.25 -41.51
CA CYS A 510 -0.15 -1.62 -40.94
C CYS A 510 1.05 -2.57 -40.90
N ASN A 511 2.26 -1.98 -40.87
CA ASN A 511 3.53 -2.67 -40.69
C ASN A 511 4.33 -1.97 -39.59
N ILE A 512 4.93 -2.74 -38.66
CA ILE A 512 5.70 -2.21 -37.52
C ILE A 512 6.84 -1.28 -37.96
N ASP A 513 7.48 -1.55 -39.09
CA ASP A 513 8.59 -0.74 -39.56
C ASP A 513 8.18 0.71 -39.95
N ASN A 514 6.88 0.94 -40.16
CA ASN A 514 6.29 2.25 -40.47
C ASN A 514 5.63 2.93 -39.27
N LEU A 515 5.66 2.30 -38.09
CA LEU A 515 5.00 2.80 -36.91
C LEU A 515 6.02 3.31 -35.88
N LYS A 516 5.66 4.40 -35.22
CA LYS A 516 6.37 4.84 -34.02
C LYS A 516 5.97 3.93 -32.87
N VAL A 517 6.93 3.22 -32.28
CA VAL A 517 6.68 2.35 -31.11
C VAL A 517 6.80 3.14 -29.81
N VAL A 518 5.78 3.03 -28.96
CA VAL A 518 5.71 3.69 -27.63
C VAL A 518 5.43 2.63 -26.56
N PRO A 519 6.39 2.33 -25.67
CA PRO A 519 6.19 1.35 -24.61
C PRO A 519 5.43 1.93 -23.42
N VAL A 520 4.42 1.19 -22.94
CA VAL A 520 3.58 1.56 -21.79
C VAL A 520 3.48 0.38 -20.86
N LEU A 521 3.80 0.57 -19.59
CA LEU A 521 3.53 -0.40 -18.54
C LEU A 521 2.27 0.04 -17.79
N LEU A 522 1.22 -0.74 -17.93
CA LEU A 522 -0.09 -0.47 -17.35
C LEU A 522 -0.24 -1.22 -16.03
N THR A 523 -0.57 -0.51 -14.96
CA THR A 523 -0.75 -1.07 -13.62
C THR A 523 -2.14 -0.76 -13.06
N ASN A 524 -2.62 -1.58 -12.16
CA ASN A 524 -3.86 -1.34 -11.42
C ASN A 524 -3.66 -0.48 -10.16
N ILE A 525 -2.44 -0.10 -9.85
CA ILE A 525 -2.07 0.79 -8.73
C ILE A 525 -1.39 2.06 -9.25
N SER A 526 -1.30 3.07 -8.42
CA SER A 526 -0.67 4.34 -8.79
C SER A 526 0.78 4.42 -8.30
N TYR A 527 1.62 5.02 -9.14
CA TYR A 527 3.00 5.36 -8.81
C TYR A 527 3.19 6.87 -8.94
N PHE A 528 4.14 7.42 -8.18
CA PHE A 528 4.45 8.85 -8.18
C PHE A 528 5.39 9.28 -9.33
N PHE A 529 5.54 8.48 -10.35
CA PHE A 529 6.34 8.78 -11.54
C PHE A 529 5.62 8.30 -12.81
N VAL A 530 5.84 9.01 -13.90
CA VAL A 530 5.16 8.81 -15.20
C VAL A 530 5.97 7.99 -16.17
N GLU A 531 7.29 7.99 -16.01
CA GLU A 531 8.23 7.34 -16.91
C GLU A 531 9.39 6.78 -16.12
N ARG A 532 9.84 5.61 -16.50
CA ARG A 532 11.00 4.97 -15.93
C ARG A 532 11.76 4.22 -17.03
N GLU A 533 13.02 4.60 -17.23
CA GLU A 533 13.90 3.98 -18.22
C GLU A 533 13.33 3.94 -19.65
N GLY A 534 12.63 4.97 -20.07
CA GLY A 534 12.04 5.08 -21.40
C GLY A 534 10.68 4.38 -21.57
N ILE A 535 10.12 3.81 -20.50
CA ILE A 535 8.79 3.19 -20.47
C ILE A 535 7.83 4.09 -19.69
N TYR A 536 6.70 4.43 -20.30
CA TYR A 536 5.64 5.16 -19.60
C TYR A 536 4.94 4.26 -18.62
N ILE A 537 4.67 4.77 -17.41
CA ILE A 537 3.95 4.07 -16.36
C ILE A 537 2.56 4.67 -16.24
N LEU A 538 1.53 3.89 -16.49
CA LEU A 538 0.15 4.33 -16.48
C LEU A 538 -0.70 3.50 -15.54
N ASN A 539 -1.61 4.13 -14.84
CA ASN A 539 -2.64 3.46 -14.06
C ASN A 539 -3.87 3.17 -14.95
N ASP A 540 -4.53 2.02 -14.73
CA ASP A 540 -5.70 1.59 -15.51
C ASP A 540 -6.88 2.56 -15.45
N THR A 541 -7.10 3.19 -14.30
CA THR A 541 -8.16 4.19 -14.15
C THR A 541 -7.89 5.43 -14.99
N LYS A 542 -6.63 5.84 -15.10
CA LYS A 542 -6.23 6.94 -16.00
C LYS A 542 -6.43 6.56 -17.45
N LEU A 543 -6.05 5.34 -17.84
CA LEU A 543 -6.34 4.82 -19.18
C LEU A 543 -7.84 4.84 -19.45
N TYR A 544 -8.65 4.33 -18.52
CA TYR A 544 -10.09 4.33 -18.61
C TYR A 544 -10.63 5.77 -18.83
N ASN A 545 -10.21 6.72 -18.02
CA ASN A 545 -10.62 8.12 -18.13
C ASN A 545 -10.21 8.73 -19.48
N PHE A 546 -8.98 8.49 -19.95
CA PHE A 546 -8.54 8.97 -21.25
C PHE A 546 -9.44 8.44 -22.38
N ILE A 547 -9.82 7.16 -22.33
CA ILE A 547 -10.60 6.52 -23.38
C ILE A 547 -12.07 6.94 -23.31
N THR A 548 -12.66 6.97 -22.12
CA THR A 548 -14.12 7.09 -21.94
C THR A 548 -14.61 8.52 -21.79
N VAL A 549 -13.77 9.43 -21.30
CA VAL A 549 -14.17 10.78 -20.93
C VAL A 549 -13.69 11.77 -21.97
N ASN A 550 -14.62 12.55 -22.56
CA ASN A 550 -14.28 13.61 -23.50
C ASN A 550 -13.93 14.93 -22.81
N GLN A 551 -14.47 15.14 -21.65
CA GLN A 551 -14.21 16.31 -20.82
C GLN A 551 -14.17 15.90 -19.37
N PRO A 552 -12.96 15.56 -18.85
CA PRO A 552 -12.83 15.18 -17.46
C PRO A 552 -13.17 16.37 -16.56
N MET A 553 -13.90 16.07 -15.51
CA MET A 553 -14.36 17.04 -14.53
C MET A 553 -13.79 16.72 -13.15
N ILE A 554 -13.34 17.72 -12.44
CA ILE A 554 -13.04 17.60 -11.01
C ILE A 554 -14.33 17.82 -10.25
N HIS A 555 -14.70 16.84 -9.44
CA HIS A 555 -15.86 16.92 -8.57
C HIS A 555 -15.41 17.30 -7.17
N TYR A 556 -15.96 18.38 -6.64
CA TYR A 556 -15.74 18.79 -5.27
C TYR A 556 -17.08 18.85 -4.53
N ILE A 557 -17.16 18.13 -3.42
CA ILE A 557 -18.31 18.15 -2.53
C ILE A 557 -17.96 18.96 -1.29
N ASP A 558 -18.58 20.12 -1.14
CA ASP A 558 -18.51 20.89 0.10
C ASP A 558 -19.51 20.30 1.11
N ASN A 559 -19.05 19.37 1.93
CA ASN A 559 -19.88 18.69 2.92
C ASN A 559 -20.49 19.65 3.96
N LYS A 560 -19.84 20.78 4.26
CA LYS A 560 -20.36 21.81 5.18
C LYS A 560 -21.58 22.53 4.63
N ASN A 561 -21.52 22.87 3.36
CA ASN A 561 -22.57 23.65 2.70
C ASN A 561 -23.49 22.80 1.82
N LYS A 562 -23.29 21.47 1.79
CA LYS A 562 -24.00 20.52 0.90
C LYS A 562 -24.01 20.98 -0.57
N LYS A 563 -22.94 21.64 -1.00
CA LYS A 563 -22.80 22.14 -2.37
C LYS A 563 -21.88 21.23 -3.17
N TYR A 564 -22.35 20.87 -4.33
CA TYR A 564 -21.61 20.12 -5.33
C TYR A 564 -21.04 21.10 -6.36
N PHE A 565 -19.75 21.02 -6.60
CA PHE A 565 -19.07 21.81 -7.63
C PHE A 565 -18.45 20.87 -8.64
N GLN A 566 -18.67 21.19 -9.90
CA GLN A 566 -18.11 20.47 -11.03
C GLN A 566 -17.25 21.44 -11.84
N ILE A 567 -15.98 21.10 -12.04
CA ILE A 567 -15.03 22.00 -12.66
C ILE A 567 -14.32 21.27 -13.79
N GLY A 568 -14.23 21.92 -14.95
CA GLY A 568 -13.49 21.39 -16.10
C GLY A 568 -12.00 21.25 -15.80
N MET A 569 -11.41 20.19 -16.29
CA MET A 569 -9.97 19.93 -16.10
C MET A 569 -9.09 20.85 -16.94
N LEU A 570 -7.81 20.89 -16.56
CA LEU A 570 -6.74 21.75 -17.04
C LEU A 570 -6.44 21.66 -18.55
N SER A 571 -6.73 20.51 -19.19
CA SER A 571 -6.38 20.25 -20.59
C SER A 571 -7.49 19.45 -21.27
N PRO A 572 -8.67 20.06 -21.53
CA PRO A 572 -9.79 19.36 -22.18
C PRO A 572 -9.42 18.84 -23.58
N GLU A 573 -8.49 19.48 -24.28
CA GLU A 573 -8.00 19.05 -25.57
C GLU A 573 -7.36 17.67 -25.58
N LEU A 574 -6.69 17.25 -24.47
CA LEU A 574 -6.10 15.91 -24.34
C LEU A 574 -7.13 14.80 -24.33
N PHE A 575 -8.37 15.11 -23.99
CA PHE A 575 -9.46 14.14 -23.87
C PHE A 575 -10.43 14.18 -25.05
N ARG A 576 -10.56 15.32 -25.75
CA ARG A 576 -11.45 15.45 -26.92
C ARG A 576 -10.93 14.72 -28.14
N ASN A 577 -9.64 14.82 -28.41
CA ASN A 577 -8.99 14.18 -29.54
C ASN A 577 -8.22 12.95 -29.10
N LYS A 578 -8.74 11.76 -29.36
CA LYS A 578 -8.10 10.48 -29.07
C LYS A 578 -7.00 10.16 -30.10
N ARG A 579 -6.09 11.11 -30.37
CA ARG A 579 -4.96 10.97 -31.27
C ARG A 579 -3.73 10.44 -30.56
N ALA A 580 -2.82 9.83 -31.31
CA ALA A 580 -1.56 9.31 -30.76
C ALA A 580 -0.75 10.38 -30.00
N ASN A 581 -0.63 11.58 -30.56
CA ASN A 581 0.10 12.66 -29.89
C ASN A 581 -0.59 13.12 -28.60
N THR A 582 -1.92 13.22 -28.59
CA THR A 582 -2.66 13.57 -27.37
C THR A 582 -2.52 12.50 -26.30
N PHE A 583 -2.46 11.22 -26.68
CA PHE A 583 -2.19 10.15 -25.73
C PHE A 583 -0.76 10.21 -25.18
N ILE A 584 0.24 10.45 -26.02
CA ILE A 584 1.63 10.65 -25.58
C ILE A 584 1.75 11.85 -24.62
N ASP A 585 1.11 12.97 -24.95
CA ASP A 585 1.07 14.13 -24.06
C ASP A 585 0.38 13.81 -22.75
N PHE A 586 -0.71 13.06 -22.78
CA PHE A 586 -1.39 12.57 -21.57
C PHE A 586 -0.49 11.64 -20.72
N LEU A 587 0.26 10.73 -21.35
CA LEU A 587 1.24 9.87 -20.67
C LEU A 587 2.34 10.69 -19.96
N ARG A 588 2.74 11.80 -20.56
CA ARG A 588 3.75 12.72 -20.02
C ARG A 588 3.19 13.65 -18.93
N GLU A 589 1.96 14.08 -19.12
CA GLU A 589 1.27 15.01 -18.22
C GLU A 589 0.52 14.29 -17.09
N ASN A 590 1.07 13.26 -16.51
CA ASN A 590 0.46 12.58 -15.38
C ASN A 590 0.03 13.48 -14.20
N ASN A 591 -0.14 14.77 -14.40
CA ASN A 591 0.13 15.77 -13.40
C ASN A 591 -0.95 16.80 -13.21
N ASN A 592 -2.18 16.42 -13.44
CA ASN A 592 -3.30 17.25 -13.00
C ASN A 592 -3.27 17.50 -11.47
N TYR A 593 -2.39 16.78 -10.76
CA TYR A 593 -2.19 16.87 -9.31
C TYR A 593 -0.77 17.28 -8.89
N GLU A 594 0.11 17.65 -9.81
CA GLU A 594 1.52 17.98 -9.48
C GLU A 594 1.68 19.08 -8.45
N ILE A 595 0.80 20.06 -8.46
CA ILE A 595 0.89 21.23 -7.55
C ILE A 595 0.24 20.90 -6.20
N SER A 596 -0.91 20.23 -6.24
CA SER A 596 -1.74 20.02 -5.05
C SER A 596 -1.11 19.09 -4.01
N PRO A 597 -0.49 17.97 -4.36
CA PRO A 597 0.08 17.05 -3.39
C PRO A 597 1.15 17.68 -2.52
N TYR A 598 2.10 18.40 -3.10
CA TYR A 598 3.19 19.03 -2.34
C TYR A 598 2.72 20.16 -1.43
N CYS A 599 1.67 20.86 -1.81
CA CYS A 599 1.04 21.87 -0.96
C CYS A 599 0.30 21.26 0.22
N ALA A 600 -0.12 20.00 0.10
CA ALA A 600 -0.89 19.30 1.12
C ALA A 600 -0.05 18.49 2.11
N ILE A 601 1.24 18.29 1.83
CA ILE A 601 2.14 17.66 2.80
C ILE A 601 2.58 18.64 3.85
N GLU A 602 2.32 18.26 5.08
CA GLU A 602 2.74 19.01 6.26
C GLU A 602 3.58 18.15 7.19
N LYS A 603 4.24 18.80 8.14
CA LYS A 603 5.01 18.14 9.19
C LYS A 603 4.23 18.18 10.49
N THR A 604 3.94 17.03 11.04
CA THR A 604 3.44 16.92 12.40
C THR A 604 4.57 16.74 13.39
N PHE A 605 4.48 17.46 14.49
CA PHE A 605 5.35 17.27 15.64
C PHE A 605 4.57 16.55 16.72
N LEU A 606 4.89 15.28 16.98
CA LEU A 606 4.36 14.57 18.12
C LEU A 606 5.13 15.01 19.37
N ASN A 607 4.46 15.77 20.21
CA ASN A 607 5.02 16.31 21.44
C ASN A 607 5.17 15.23 22.51
N GLU A 608 6.11 15.50 23.43
CA GLU A 608 6.43 14.70 24.64
C GLU A 608 5.21 14.34 25.51
N LEU A 609 4.08 15.04 25.39
CA LEU A 609 2.95 14.94 26.32
C LEU A 609 2.33 13.54 26.44
N ILE A 610 2.22 12.82 25.36
CA ILE A 610 1.67 11.45 25.34
C ILE A 610 2.76 10.42 25.72
N PHE A 611 4.03 10.75 25.45
CA PHE A 611 5.15 9.82 25.56
C PHE A 611 6.24 10.30 26.54
N LYS A 612 5.90 11.14 27.49
CA LYS A 612 6.81 11.75 28.50
C LYS A 612 7.81 10.75 29.10
N ARG A 613 7.33 9.56 29.44
CA ARG A 613 8.14 8.47 29.99
C ARG A 613 9.20 7.96 29.02
N TYR A 614 8.92 8.01 27.71
CA TYR A 614 9.78 7.44 26.68
C TYR A 614 10.62 8.47 25.95
N LYS A 615 10.40 9.77 26.20
CA LYS A 615 11.21 10.87 25.65
C LYS A 615 11.40 10.77 24.13
N LEU A 616 10.29 10.57 23.41
CA LEU A 616 10.22 10.47 21.97
C LEU A 616 9.72 11.77 21.36
N TYR A 617 10.44 12.29 20.37
CA TYR A 617 10.08 13.45 19.56
C TYR A 617 10.06 13.02 18.11
N ILE A 618 8.92 13.11 17.45
CA ILE A 618 8.76 12.62 16.09
C ILE A 618 8.29 13.77 15.20
N THR A 619 9.00 13.99 14.10
CA THR A 619 8.55 14.84 13.00
C THR A 619 8.16 13.91 11.85
N ARG A 620 6.86 13.84 11.54
CA ARG A 620 6.31 13.00 10.47
C ARG A 620 5.80 13.82 9.31
N GLN A 621 5.86 13.24 8.13
CA GLN A 621 5.16 13.72 6.95
C GLN A 621 3.74 13.15 6.97
N TYR A 622 2.74 13.99 6.76
CA TYR A 622 1.35 13.56 6.62
C TYR A 622 0.64 14.39 5.56
N PHE A 623 -0.39 13.81 5.01
CA PHE A 623 -1.25 14.47 4.04
C PHE A 623 -2.34 15.26 4.76
N ASN A 624 -2.41 16.56 4.51
CA ASN A 624 -3.47 17.41 5.03
C ASN A 624 -4.58 17.55 3.97
N LYS A 625 -5.63 16.76 4.11
CA LYS A 625 -6.76 16.77 3.18
C LYS A 625 -7.48 18.11 3.15
N ASP A 626 -7.69 18.76 4.29
CA ASP A 626 -8.38 20.06 4.35
C ASP A 626 -7.59 21.15 3.60
N LYS A 627 -6.26 21.09 3.67
CA LYS A 627 -5.38 21.98 2.92
C LYS A 627 -5.42 21.66 1.42
N TYR A 628 -5.41 20.38 1.06
CA TYR A 628 -5.57 19.91 -0.30
C TYR A 628 -6.89 20.39 -0.90
N ASP A 629 -8.00 20.19 -0.22
CA ASP A 629 -9.34 20.57 -0.66
C ASP A 629 -9.47 22.11 -0.81
N ARG A 630 -8.87 22.88 0.11
CA ARG A 630 -8.81 24.33 -0.01
C ARG A 630 -8.00 24.78 -1.22
N THR A 631 -6.84 24.19 -1.45
CA THR A 631 -5.98 24.51 -2.58
C THR A 631 -6.66 24.19 -3.91
N ILE A 632 -7.31 23.03 -4.02
CA ILE A 632 -8.13 22.67 -5.19
C ILE A 632 -9.27 23.67 -5.39
N LYS A 633 -9.99 24.03 -4.33
CA LYS A 633 -11.10 24.99 -4.39
C LYS A 633 -10.65 26.37 -4.85
N GLU A 634 -9.52 26.88 -4.33
CA GLU A 634 -8.95 28.15 -4.75
C GLU A 634 -8.49 28.12 -6.20
N TYR A 635 -7.81 27.06 -6.59
CA TYR A 635 -7.40 26.82 -7.96
C TYR A 635 -8.58 26.82 -8.94
N CYS A 636 -9.64 26.13 -8.57
CA CYS A 636 -10.86 26.04 -9.35
C CYS A 636 -11.60 27.37 -9.48
N LYS A 637 -11.67 28.17 -8.40
CA LYS A 637 -12.26 29.52 -8.42
C LYS A 637 -11.49 30.47 -9.34
N GLN A 638 -10.16 30.39 -9.33
CA GLN A 638 -9.34 31.22 -10.20
C GLN A 638 -9.54 30.93 -11.68
N ARG A 639 -9.78 29.66 -12.04
CA ARG A 639 -10.09 29.26 -13.42
C ARG A 639 -11.50 29.62 -13.90
N LEU A 640 -12.47 29.67 -13.01
CA LEU A 640 -13.83 30.11 -13.36
C LEU A 640 -13.90 31.61 -13.60
N ASN A 641 -12.93 32.39 -13.06
CA ASN A 641 -12.84 33.83 -13.21
C ASN A 641 -11.86 34.27 -14.32
N SER A 642 -11.15 33.35 -14.95
CA SER A 642 -10.28 33.54 -16.12
C SER A 642 -10.94 33.03 -17.40
#